data_505af5676bd5c7c4a8f10f4310bc976e
#
_entry.id   505af5676bd5c7c4a8f10f4310bc976e
#
_cell.length_a   1.000
_cell.length_b   1.000
_cell.length_c   1.000
_cell.angle_alpha   90.00
_cell.angle_beta   90.00
_cell.angle_gamma   90.00
#
_symmetry.space_group_name_H-M   'P 1'
#
loop_
_entity.id
_entity.type
_entity.pdbx_description
1 polymer ?
#
loop_
_entity_poly.entity_id
_entity_poly.type
_entity_poly.pdbx_seq_one_letter_code
_entity_poly.pdbx_strand_id
1 'polypeptide(L)'
;MGLPLLTKTLTKTVMPQQEQNKASHPETFHLKFAHDMPESTPQHLAAMRFADIVEYKTKGRVQVDVFPNQQMGTDQQMIELVRSGKLAISLPPTAKLTTLVPALQVLDLPFLFPDREKVYEILDGSPGKALLEKLIPYGLIGMTFWESGFKHFTANKLIRKPQDFQGLNIRVMKSKTIINQFKTFGATPVFIDFHKTYQALSDGVVDGQENPLATIVNMKFHEVQSHMTISNHAYLAYAFVFSKDIFDKLPIDIQQTLIDTAKEITSFERKVVIENENKMISIIEKSGTHIHQLSDQEKKLFKQASQGVVDSFNIQEGKQVLLHIQDYLAQNQSSEISDDIIIGLNADLVAGSALSGLSIKRGMQVAINEINQKGGLLGKKLRLIVKDNSGLSARGRDNMKYFSGLNRLVAVMCGIYSPIALSVLDIVHQEKIVFLNPWAAATRIVDNGYSPNFVFRISVRDAFAGPFLIQKALEKYNNIALLLVNDDWGKGNEQRMTQVLKAKNMRPANVQWFNWGETDMTGQLDNIELSGADVIIMVAASVEGAFIIKNMASRSKKIPIISHWGITGGHFWKEVNRELTRVQLSFLQSFSFFNAKTERSKYLIKQYFQMYDVNHIGKIFAPVGTANAYDLVKLLAIAVEKAGTIEPLAVQSALEDIESYHGVVKYYNPPFTKMRHDALDQSSFMLCEYDLNGYIVPTSHRSNQD
;
A
#
# COMPACT_ATOMS: atom_id res chain seq x y z
N MET A 1 -21.32 -15.28 99.99
CA MET A 1 -21.16 -16.38 99.00
C MET A 1 -21.38 -15.80 97.60
N GLY A 2 -20.37 -15.40 96.98
CA GLY A 2 -20.44 -14.73 95.66
C GLY A 2 -19.60 -15.48 94.71
N LEU A 3 -20.20 -15.85 93.60
CA LEU A 3 -19.49 -16.38 92.40
C LEU A 3 -19.06 -15.24 91.51
N PRO A 4 -17.88 -15.27 90.84
CA PRO A 4 -17.43 -14.22 89.97
C PRO A 4 -17.90 -14.49 88.49
N LEU A 5 -18.33 -13.40 87.83
CA LEU A 5 -18.68 -13.31 86.46
C LEU A 5 -17.41 -13.41 85.57
N LEU A 6 -17.37 -14.39 84.67
CA LEU A 6 -16.41 -14.50 83.53
C LEU A 6 -16.88 -13.63 82.36
N THR A 7 -16.16 -12.55 82.11
CA THR A 7 -16.30 -11.74 80.90
C THR A 7 -15.52 -12.38 79.72
N LYS A 8 -16.21 -12.94 78.75
CA LYS A 8 -15.63 -13.38 77.44
C LYS A 8 -15.44 -12.15 76.56
N THR A 9 -14.17 -11.84 76.26
CA THR A 9 -13.79 -10.86 75.26
C THR A 9 -13.96 -11.49 73.88
N LEU A 10 -14.90 -10.98 73.06
CA LEU A 10 -15.06 -11.31 71.65
C LEU A 10 -14.08 -10.48 70.85
N THR A 11 -13.02 -11.13 70.31
CA THR A 11 -12.15 -10.61 69.32
C THR A 11 -12.93 -10.57 68.01
N LYS A 12 -13.23 -9.37 67.48
CA LYS A 12 -13.72 -9.15 66.13
C LYS A 12 -12.58 -9.42 65.11
N THR A 13 -12.68 -10.51 64.38
CA THR A 13 -11.89 -10.77 63.20
C THR A 13 -12.34 -9.78 62.09
N VAL A 14 -11.47 -8.83 61.75
CA VAL A 14 -11.67 -7.94 60.61
C VAL A 14 -11.36 -8.75 59.36
N MET A 15 -12.38 -9.04 58.55
CA MET A 15 -12.19 -9.53 57.17
C MET A 15 -11.55 -8.42 56.32
N PRO A 16 -10.63 -8.74 55.40
CA PRO A 16 -10.11 -7.76 54.47
C PRO A 16 -11.23 -7.30 53.53
N GLN A 17 -11.41 -5.99 53.39
CA GLN A 17 -12.26 -5.40 52.38
C GLN A 17 -11.76 -5.88 50.99
N GLN A 18 -12.62 -6.53 50.23
CA GLN A 18 -12.44 -6.71 48.82
C GLN A 18 -12.33 -5.31 48.21
N GLU A 19 -11.19 -5.01 47.60
CA GLU A 19 -11.05 -3.89 46.69
C GLU A 19 -12.09 -4.08 45.57
N GLN A 20 -13.10 -3.21 45.61
CA GLN A 20 -14.01 -3.06 44.49
C GLN A 20 -13.15 -2.63 43.28
N ASN A 21 -12.93 -3.53 42.35
CA ASN A 21 -12.48 -3.21 40.99
C ASN A 21 -13.40 -2.07 40.50
N LYS A 22 -12.90 -0.84 40.51
CA LYS A 22 -13.46 0.24 39.72
C LYS A 22 -13.33 -0.20 38.29
N ALA A 23 -14.43 -0.61 37.68
CA ALA A 23 -14.51 -0.72 36.23
C ALA A 23 -14.08 0.65 35.69
N SER A 24 -12.88 0.74 35.12
CA SER A 24 -12.41 1.92 34.43
C SER A 24 -13.38 2.14 33.27
N HIS A 25 -14.13 3.24 33.30
CA HIS A 25 -14.86 3.65 32.11
C HIS A 25 -13.87 3.72 30.95
N PRO A 26 -14.19 3.13 29.79
CA PRO A 26 -13.29 3.19 28.65
C PRO A 26 -13.01 4.68 28.35
N GLU A 27 -11.73 5.00 28.14
CA GLU A 27 -11.28 6.34 27.81
C GLU A 27 -12.01 6.83 26.54
N THR A 28 -12.61 8.02 26.61
CA THR A 28 -13.36 8.63 25.50
C THR A 28 -12.56 9.77 24.90
N PHE A 29 -12.57 9.84 23.55
CA PHE A 29 -11.83 10.82 22.77
C PHE A 29 -12.81 11.70 22.01
N HIS A 30 -12.70 13.02 22.15
CA HIS A 30 -13.47 14.01 21.41
C HIS A 30 -12.57 14.62 20.34
N LEU A 31 -12.91 14.40 19.08
CA LEU A 31 -12.14 14.84 17.93
C LEU A 31 -12.93 15.92 17.18
N LYS A 32 -12.26 16.97 16.76
CA LYS A 32 -12.86 18.02 15.90
C LYS A 32 -12.43 17.81 14.45
N PHE A 33 -13.41 17.84 13.53
CA PHE A 33 -13.20 17.77 12.08
C PHE A 33 -13.72 19.06 11.44
N ALA A 34 -12.85 19.86 10.82
CA ALA A 34 -13.23 21.13 10.20
C ALA A 34 -12.89 21.16 8.70
N HIS A 35 -13.75 21.82 7.94
CA HIS A 35 -13.58 22.03 6.50
C HIS A 35 -14.21 23.36 6.02
N ASP A 36 -13.86 23.75 4.79
CA ASP A 36 -14.27 25.01 4.19
C ASP A 36 -15.63 24.95 3.45
N MET A 37 -16.13 23.74 3.19
CA MET A 37 -17.29 23.52 2.33
C MET A 37 -18.63 23.71 3.05
N PRO A 38 -19.69 24.19 2.33
CA PRO A 38 -21.06 24.27 2.84
C PRO A 38 -21.65 22.90 3.21
N GLU A 39 -22.64 22.91 4.10
CA GLU A 39 -23.34 21.71 4.60
C GLU A 39 -24.06 20.91 3.48
N SER A 40 -24.43 21.58 2.37
CA SER A 40 -25.08 20.93 1.23
C SER A 40 -24.13 20.09 0.36
N THR A 41 -22.83 20.09 0.64
CA THR A 41 -21.83 19.45 -0.23
C THR A 41 -21.63 17.96 0.08
N PRO A 42 -21.23 17.16 -0.93
CA PRO A 42 -20.85 15.77 -0.73
C PRO A 42 -19.78 15.57 0.36
N GLN A 43 -18.82 16.51 0.44
CA GLN A 43 -17.73 16.47 1.42
C GLN A 43 -18.26 16.61 2.86
N HIS A 44 -19.23 17.51 3.10
CA HIS A 44 -19.85 17.61 4.43
C HIS A 44 -20.65 16.36 4.78
N LEU A 45 -21.47 15.87 3.84
CA LEU A 45 -22.24 14.63 4.05
C LEU A 45 -21.34 13.43 4.37
N ALA A 46 -20.19 13.35 3.71
CA ALA A 46 -19.21 12.31 3.98
C ALA A 46 -18.51 12.51 5.33
N ALA A 47 -18.22 13.75 5.74
CA ALA A 47 -17.64 14.06 7.05
C ALA A 47 -18.59 13.68 8.19
N MET A 48 -19.88 13.99 8.07
CA MET A 48 -20.91 13.58 9.03
C MET A 48 -20.99 12.05 9.12
N ARG A 49 -21.04 11.38 7.96
CA ARG A 49 -21.09 9.91 7.93
C ARG A 49 -19.81 9.27 8.47
N PHE A 50 -18.66 9.89 8.27
CA PHE A 50 -17.40 9.46 8.90
C PHE A 50 -17.51 9.49 10.43
N ALA A 51 -18.06 10.61 10.98
CA ALA A 51 -18.27 10.75 12.42
C ALA A 51 -19.17 9.65 12.97
N ASP A 52 -20.33 9.40 12.33
CA ASP A 52 -21.28 8.36 12.75
C ASP A 52 -20.65 6.95 12.74
N ILE A 53 -19.90 6.62 11.68
CA ILE A 53 -19.27 5.30 11.55
C ILE A 53 -18.15 5.12 12.56
N VAL A 54 -17.36 6.15 12.84
CA VAL A 54 -16.29 6.10 13.86
C VAL A 54 -16.90 5.89 15.24
N GLU A 55 -17.94 6.65 15.61
CA GLU A 55 -18.61 6.48 16.88
C GLU A 55 -19.20 5.07 17.03
N TYR A 56 -19.87 4.56 16.00
CA TYR A 56 -20.43 3.21 15.98
C TYR A 56 -19.35 2.12 16.14
N LYS A 57 -18.29 2.17 15.32
CA LYS A 57 -17.22 1.16 15.33
C LYS A 57 -16.41 1.17 16.64
N THR A 58 -16.26 2.34 17.25
CA THR A 58 -15.56 2.47 18.53
C THR A 58 -16.47 2.28 19.75
N LYS A 59 -17.77 1.98 19.53
CA LYS A 59 -18.79 1.84 20.59
C LYS A 59 -18.86 3.08 21.49
N GLY A 60 -18.82 4.27 20.88
CA GLY A 60 -18.87 5.56 21.58
C GLY A 60 -17.56 6.01 22.23
N ARG A 61 -16.45 5.27 22.08
CA ARG A 61 -15.13 5.70 22.61
C ARG A 61 -14.57 6.91 21.85
N VAL A 62 -14.96 7.12 20.59
CA VAL A 62 -14.55 8.28 19.81
C VAL A 62 -15.79 9.00 19.31
N GLN A 63 -15.86 10.29 19.61
CA GLN A 63 -16.88 11.20 19.09
C GLN A 63 -16.20 12.24 18.19
N VAL A 64 -16.78 12.52 17.02
CA VAL A 64 -16.23 13.47 16.05
C VAL A 64 -17.23 14.58 15.81
N ASP A 65 -16.87 15.80 16.19
CA ASP A 65 -17.67 17.00 15.95
C ASP A 65 -17.25 17.63 14.62
N VAL A 66 -18.20 17.85 13.69
CA VAL A 66 -17.92 18.38 12.34
C VAL A 66 -18.24 19.88 12.29
N PHE A 67 -17.28 20.68 11.81
CA PHE A 67 -17.35 22.15 11.68
C PHE A 67 -17.22 22.55 10.21
N PRO A 68 -18.33 22.80 9.48
CA PRO A 68 -18.33 23.22 8.07
C PRO A 68 -18.08 24.74 7.91
N ASN A 69 -18.12 25.23 6.66
CA ASN A 69 -18.17 26.66 6.32
C ASN A 69 -17.06 27.54 6.92
N GLN A 70 -15.85 27.02 7.07
CA GLN A 70 -14.73 27.72 7.72
C GLN A 70 -15.02 28.19 9.17
N GLN A 71 -15.91 27.51 9.89
CA GLN A 71 -16.21 27.84 11.28
C GLN A 71 -14.97 27.85 12.20
N MET A 72 -13.94 27.10 11.82
CA MET A 72 -12.66 27.04 12.55
C MET A 72 -11.56 27.90 11.89
N GLY A 73 -11.91 28.75 10.93
CA GLY A 73 -11.01 29.64 10.20
C GLY A 73 -10.81 29.25 8.75
N THR A 74 -9.98 30.03 8.03
CA THR A 74 -9.61 29.74 6.64
C THR A 74 -8.86 28.43 6.52
N ASP A 75 -8.74 27.85 5.30
CA ASP A 75 -7.96 26.64 5.05
C ASP A 75 -6.57 26.71 5.66
N GLN A 76 -5.86 27.84 5.48
CA GLN A 76 -4.53 28.03 6.02
C GLN A 76 -4.52 27.99 7.55
N GLN A 77 -5.50 28.60 8.20
CA GLN A 77 -5.66 28.59 9.66
C GLN A 77 -5.99 27.16 10.15
N MET A 78 -6.91 26.47 9.48
CA MET A 78 -7.25 25.08 9.84
C MET A 78 -6.05 24.13 9.67
N ILE A 79 -5.25 24.27 8.61
CA ILE A 79 -4.00 23.53 8.43
C ILE A 79 -3.05 23.75 9.62
N GLU A 80 -2.84 24.99 10.06
CA GLU A 80 -1.99 25.29 11.21
C GLU A 80 -2.57 24.77 12.54
N LEU A 81 -3.88 24.77 12.71
CA LEU A 81 -4.53 24.17 13.86
C LEU A 81 -4.31 22.64 13.92
N VAL A 82 -4.39 21.96 12.77
CA VAL A 82 -4.11 20.50 12.71
C VAL A 82 -2.64 20.23 13.00
N ARG A 83 -1.72 20.99 12.39
CA ARG A 83 -0.27 20.85 12.63
C ARG A 83 0.11 21.06 14.08
N SER A 84 -0.55 21.98 14.77
CA SER A 84 -0.28 22.30 16.18
C SER A 84 -1.05 21.43 17.20
N GLY A 85 -1.79 20.40 16.76
CA GLY A 85 -2.57 19.54 17.64
C GLY A 85 -3.79 20.19 18.27
N LYS A 86 -4.27 21.33 17.75
CA LYS A 86 -5.48 22.06 18.26
C LYS A 86 -6.76 21.65 17.52
N LEU A 87 -6.62 21.03 16.37
CA LEU A 87 -7.68 20.45 15.55
C LEU A 87 -7.25 19.04 15.13
N ALA A 88 -8.14 18.06 15.29
CA ALA A 88 -7.80 16.67 14.99
C ALA A 88 -7.77 16.41 13.49
N ILE A 89 -8.79 16.85 12.74
CA ILE A 89 -9.01 16.51 11.35
C ILE A 89 -9.34 17.77 10.55
N SER A 90 -8.78 17.87 9.33
CA SER A 90 -9.20 18.87 8.36
C SER A 90 -9.20 18.29 6.95
N LEU A 91 -9.91 18.99 6.04
CA LEU A 91 -10.09 18.60 4.64
C LEU A 91 -9.69 19.77 3.71
N PRO A 92 -8.39 20.17 3.66
CA PRO A 92 -7.96 21.24 2.77
C PRO A 92 -7.86 20.77 1.32
N PRO A 93 -8.15 21.66 0.34
CA PRO A 93 -7.78 21.44 -1.05
C PRO A 93 -6.28 21.18 -1.17
N THR A 94 -5.86 20.23 -2.02
CA THR A 94 -4.42 19.88 -2.19
C THR A 94 -3.57 21.09 -2.58
N ALA A 95 -4.12 22.01 -3.39
CA ALA A 95 -3.45 23.25 -3.78
C ALA A 95 -3.07 24.15 -2.59
N LYS A 96 -3.79 24.07 -1.46
CA LYS A 96 -3.48 24.85 -0.24
C LYS A 96 -2.34 24.27 0.57
N LEU A 97 -2.04 23.00 0.39
CA LEU A 97 -0.91 22.30 1.04
C LEU A 97 0.41 22.47 0.29
N THR A 98 0.38 23.04 -0.93
CA THR A 98 1.57 23.16 -1.80
C THR A 98 2.66 24.07 -1.24
N THR A 99 2.35 24.95 -0.32
CA THR A 99 3.34 25.78 0.41
C THR A 99 4.14 24.97 1.42
N LEU A 100 3.54 23.92 1.99
CA LEU A 100 4.20 22.97 2.91
C LEU A 100 4.88 21.85 2.14
N VAL A 101 4.16 21.25 1.21
CA VAL A 101 4.61 20.11 0.41
C VAL A 101 4.55 20.49 -1.07
N PRO A 102 5.61 21.11 -1.62
CA PRO A 102 5.64 21.57 -3.01
C PRO A 102 5.34 20.48 -4.03
N ALA A 103 5.65 19.21 -3.72
CA ALA A 103 5.37 18.07 -4.59
C ALA A 103 3.86 17.91 -4.92
N LEU A 104 2.95 18.36 -4.04
CA LEU A 104 1.50 18.32 -4.28
C LEU A 104 1.07 19.18 -5.48
N GLN A 105 1.89 20.14 -5.94
CA GLN A 105 1.63 20.91 -7.15
C GLN A 105 1.54 20.03 -8.41
N VAL A 106 2.02 18.79 -8.37
CA VAL A 106 1.85 17.84 -9.47
C VAL A 106 0.36 17.61 -9.78
N LEU A 107 -0.51 17.62 -8.76
CA LEU A 107 -1.95 17.43 -8.93
C LEU A 107 -2.64 18.64 -9.58
N ASP A 108 -2.00 19.82 -9.57
CA ASP A 108 -2.49 21.02 -10.23
C ASP A 108 -2.06 21.12 -11.71
N LEU A 109 -1.27 20.15 -12.22
CA LEU A 109 -0.84 20.17 -13.60
C LEU A 109 -2.03 20.03 -14.55
N PRO A 110 -2.09 20.90 -15.59
CA PRO A 110 -3.20 20.87 -16.54
C PRO A 110 -3.19 19.57 -17.36
N PHE A 111 -4.40 19.02 -17.54
CA PHE A 111 -4.65 17.79 -18.32
C PHE A 111 -3.83 16.58 -17.89
N LEU A 112 -3.40 16.54 -16.62
CA LEU A 112 -2.64 15.40 -16.06
C LEU A 112 -3.47 14.11 -16.09
N PHE A 113 -4.74 14.20 -15.79
CA PHE A 113 -5.64 13.05 -15.72
C PHE A 113 -6.56 12.98 -16.94
N PRO A 114 -6.64 11.84 -17.64
CA PRO A 114 -7.51 11.69 -18.81
C PRO A 114 -9.00 11.62 -18.42
N ASP A 115 -9.31 10.93 -17.31
CA ASP A 115 -10.66 10.69 -16.81
C ASP A 115 -10.65 10.47 -15.29
N ARG A 116 -11.84 10.35 -14.71
CA ARG A 116 -12.06 10.18 -13.27
C ARG A 116 -11.58 8.83 -12.74
N GLU A 117 -11.73 7.78 -13.52
CA GLU A 117 -11.28 6.45 -13.11
C GLU A 117 -9.76 6.43 -12.91
N LYS A 118 -9.02 7.05 -13.82
CA LYS A 118 -7.57 7.19 -13.72
C LYS A 118 -7.15 8.10 -12.57
N VAL A 119 -7.93 9.12 -12.24
CA VAL A 119 -7.70 9.90 -11.01
C VAL A 119 -7.76 9.00 -9.79
N TYR A 120 -8.82 8.21 -9.64
CA TYR A 120 -9.00 7.34 -8.47
C TYR A 120 -7.90 6.29 -8.38
N GLU A 121 -7.57 5.64 -9.49
CA GLU A 121 -6.48 4.67 -9.54
C GLU A 121 -5.14 5.27 -9.08
N ILE A 122 -4.84 6.50 -9.47
CA ILE A 122 -3.59 7.19 -9.13
C ILE A 122 -3.60 7.66 -7.68
N LEU A 123 -4.68 8.32 -7.22
CA LEU A 123 -4.75 8.89 -5.88
C LEU A 123 -4.86 7.82 -4.78
N ASP A 124 -5.52 6.69 -5.06
CA ASP A 124 -5.60 5.56 -4.14
C ASP A 124 -4.36 4.64 -4.24
N GLY A 125 -3.65 4.72 -5.34
CA GLY A 125 -2.46 3.95 -5.64
C GLY A 125 -1.18 4.45 -4.97
N SER A 126 -0.05 3.90 -5.41
CA SER A 126 1.27 4.27 -4.89
C SER A 126 1.65 5.73 -5.12
N PRO A 127 1.27 6.42 -6.25
CA PRO A 127 1.59 7.83 -6.40
C PRO A 127 0.89 8.72 -5.37
N GLY A 128 -0.41 8.49 -5.12
CA GLY A 128 -1.18 9.25 -4.15
C GLY A 128 -0.66 9.05 -2.73
N LYS A 129 -0.34 7.81 -2.34
CA LYS A 129 0.24 7.51 -1.03
C LYS A 129 1.59 8.19 -0.83
N ALA A 130 2.47 8.16 -1.85
CA ALA A 130 3.75 8.87 -1.80
C ALA A 130 3.59 10.39 -1.58
N LEU A 131 2.50 10.98 -2.08
CA LEU A 131 2.17 12.38 -1.81
C LEU A 131 1.68 12.59 -0.38
N LEU A 132 0.81 11.71 0.14
CA LEU A 132 0.31 11.80 1.52
C LEU A 132 1.43 11.60 2.56
N GLU A 133 2.37 10.71 2.32
CA GLU A 133 3.53 10.48 3.19
C GLU A 133 4.42 11.71 3.34
N LYS A 134 4.48 12.58 2.32
CA LYS A 134 5.23 13.84 2.38
C LYS A 134 4.64 14.88 3.35
N LEU A 135 3.43 14.67 3.84
CA LEU A 135 2.80 15.49 4.88
C LEU A 135 3.32 15.18 6.28
N ILE A 136 3.84 13.96 6.51
CA ILE A 136 4.26 13.49 7.85
C ILE A 136 5.33 14.38 8.52
N PRO A 137 6.39 14.83 7.81
CA PRO A 137 7.39 15.72 8.41
C PRO A 137 6.83 17.08 8.87
N TYR A 138 5.65 17.46 8.37
CA TYR A 138 4.98 18.71 8.72
C TYR A 138 3.91 18.55 9.81
N GLY A 139 3.87 17.40 10.50
CA GLY A 139 2.92 17.13 11.59
C GLY A 139 1.53 16.74 11.13
N LEU A 140 1.38 16.31 9.88
CA LEU A 140 0.12 15.89 9.29
C LEU A 140 0.19 14.42 8.84
N ILE A 141 -0.85 13.64 9.14
CA ILE A 141 -1.05 12.31 8.57
C ILE A 141 -2.12 12.39 7.51
N GLY A 142 -1.71 12.16 6.24
CA GLY A 142 -2.67 12.07 5.14
C GLY A 142 -3.35 10.70 5.13
N MET A 143 -4.68 10.66 5.28
CA MET A 143 -5.46 9.43 5.30
C MET A 143 -5.84 8.97 3.90
N THR A 144 -6.41 9.87 3.11
CA THR A 144 -6.94 9.63 1.77
C THR A 144 -7.16 10.94 1.02
N PHE A 145 -7.52 10.83 -0.27
CA PHE A 145 -8.00 11.96 -1.06
C PHE A 145 -9.50 11.85 -1.32
N TRP A 146 -10.23 12.93 -1.03
CA TRP A 146 -11.62 13.09 -1.43
C TRP A 146 -11.73 13.91 -2.71
N GLU A 147 -12.86 13.81 -3.39
CA GLU A 147 -13.10 14.46 -4.67
C GLU A 147 -13.79 15.81 -4.50
N SER A 148 -13.35 16.80 -5.27
CA SER A 148 -14.20 17.94 -5.65
C SER A 148 -14.62 17.82 -7.12
N GLY A 149 -13.79 17.21 -7.93
CA GLY A 149 -14.05 16.89 -9.34
C GLY A 149 -13.15 17.64 -10.32
N PHE A 150 -13.44 17.45 -11.61
CA PHE A 150 -12.77 18.19 -12.67
C PHE A 150 -13.18 19.66 -12.64
N LYS A 151 -12.19 20.54 -12.88
CA LYS A 151 -12.40 21.99 -12.94
C LYS A 151 -12.86 22.43 -14.32
N HIS A 152 -13.69 23.46 -14.30
CA HIS A 152 -14.25 24.14 -15.46
C HIS A 152 -14.01 25.64 -15.35
N PHE A 153 -14.00 26.35 -16.48
CA PHE A 153 -13.88 27.78 -16.49
C PHE A 153 -15.27 28.46 -16.40
N THR A 154 -15.41 29.48 -15.56
CA THR A 154 -16.52 30.45 -15.72
C THR A 154 -15.95 31.82 -15.99
N ALA A 155 -16.66 32.62 -16.83
CA ALA A 155 -16.29 33.96 -17.14
C ALA A 155 -17.50 34.74 -17.65
N ASN A 156 -17.40 36.09 -17.76
CA ASN A 156 -18.44 36.94 -18.39
C ASN A 156 -18.25 37.02 -19.91
N LYS A 157 -17.54 36.08 -20.49
CA LYS A 157 -17.41 35.85 -21.93
C LYS A 157 -17.14 34.36 -22.20
N LEU A 158 -17.46 33.92 -23.43
CA LEU A 158 -17.25 32.55 -23.86
C LEU A 158 -15.75 32.26 -24.02
N ILE A 159 -15.28 31.17 -23.41
CA ILE A 159 -13.89 30.66 -23.45
C ILE A 159 -13.86 29.35 -24.26
N ARG A 160 -13.26 29.37 -25.47
CA ARG A 160 -13.13 28.21 -26.36
C ARG A 160 -11.69 27.86 -26.69
N LYS A 161 -10.76 28.80 -26.51
CA LYS A 161 -9.33 28.65 -26.80
C LYS A 161 -8.50 29.44 -25.79
N PRO A 162 -7.22 29.11 -25.59
CA PRO A 162 -6.37 29.84 -24.64
C PRO A 162 -6.35 31.35 -24.82
N GLN A 163 -6.36 31.84 -26.09
CA GLN A 163 -6.34 33.28 -26.40
C GLN A 163 -7.58 34.03 -25.91
N ASP A 164 -8.67 33.33 -25.62
CA ASP A 164 -9.87 33.97 -25.09
C ASP A 164 -9.67 34.48 -23.65
N PHE A 165 -8.61 34.01 -22.96
CA PHE A 165 -8.22 34.51 -21.65
C PHE A 165 -7.42 35.83 -21.71
N GLN A 166 -6.95 36.23 -22.88
CA GLN A 166 -6.08 37.40 -22.98
C GLN A 166 -6.76 38.66 -22.39
N GLY A 167 -6.06 39.28 -21.45
CA GLY A 167 -6.50 40.51 -20.76
C GLY A 167 -7.53 40.30 -19.64
N LEU A 168 -7.95 39.08 -19.35
CA LEU A 168 -8.88 38.78 -18.25
C LEU A 168 -8.13 38.65 -16.91
N ASN A 169 -8.74 39.19 -15.87
CA ASN A 169 -8.37 38.93 -14.48
C ASN A 169 -9.05 37.63 -14.02
N ILE A 170 -8.30 36.58 -13.78
CA ILE A 170 -8.86 35.28 -13.37
C ILE A 170 -8.52 34.98 -11.91
N ARG A 171 -9.55 34.72 -11.12
CA ARG A 171 -9.37 34.31 -9.74
C ARG A 171 -8.73 32.91 -9.71
N VAL A 172 -7.66 32.75 -8.94
CA VAL A 172 -6.95 31.48 -8.77
C VAL A 172 -6.68 31.17 -7.30
N MET A 173 -6.45 29.88 -7.00
CA MET A 173 -5.86 29.43 -5.74
C MET A 173 -4.37 29.74 -5.72
N LYS A 174 -3.76 29.78 -4.52
CA LYS A 174 -2.33 30.06 -4.33
C LYS A 174 -1.48 28.84 -4.68
N SER A 175 -1.41 28.51 -5.96
CA SER A 175 -0.55 27.47 -6.54
C SER A 175 0.28 28.04 -7.66
N LYS A 176 1.60 27.82 -7.66
CA LYS A 176 2.50 28.31 -8.74
C LYS A 176 2.12 27.70 -10.08
N THR A 177 1.74 26.43 -10.10
CA THR A 177 1.32 25.73 -11.31
C THR A 177 0.08 26.35 -11.92
N ILE A 178 -0.98 26.62 -11.12
CA ILE A 178 -2.20 27.26 -11.56
C ILE A 178 -1.93 28.71 -12.05
N ILE A 179 -1.14 29.47 -11.31
CA ILE A 179 -0.74 30.83 -11.71
C ILE A 179 -0.04 30.81 -13.07
N ASN A 180 0.92 29.90 -13.27
CA ASN A 180 1.65 29.79 -14.53
C ASN A 180 0.73 29.38 -15.69
N GLN A 181 -0.22 28.48 -15.46
CA GLN A 181 -1.20 28.08 -16.47
C GLN A 181 -1.98 29.28 -17.02
N PHE A 182 -2.59 30.11 -16.15
CA PHE A 182 -3.36 31.24 -16.60
C PHE A 182 -2.50 32.35 -17.22
N LYS A 183 -1.27 32.57 -16.72
CA LYS A 183 -0.31 33.45 -17.40
C LYS A 183 0.01 32.98 -18.82
N THR A 184 0.18 31.68 -19.01
CA THR A 184 0.45 31.09 -20.34
C THR A 184 -0.74 31.29 -21.28
N PHE A 185 -1.96 31.35 -20.78
CA PHE A 185 -3.15 31.67 -21.58
C PHE A 185 -3.33 33.18 -21.84
N GLY A 186 -2.49 34.04 -21.27
CA GLY A 186 -2.54 35.49 -21.43
C GLY A 186 -3.43 36.22 -20.42
N ALA A 187 -3.91 35.52 -19.38
CA ALA A 187 -4.68 36.13 -18.29
C ALA A 187 -3.77 36.73 -17.21
N THR A 188 -4.34 37.57 -16.38
CA THR A 188 -3.79 38.04 -15.11
C THR A 188 -4.39 37.20 -13.97
N PRO A 189 -3.63 36.24 -13.38
CA PRO A 189 -4.13 35.48 -12.24
C PRO A 189 -4.15 36.32 -10.96
N VAL A 190 -5.31 36.37 -10.28
CA VAL A 190 -5.54 37.14 -9.06
C VAL A 190 -5.84 36.17 -7.91
N PHE A 191 -5.06 36.23 -6.84
CA PHE A 191 -5.36 35.45 -5.64
C PHE A 191 -6.46 36.11 -4.81
N ILE A 192 -7.60 35.42 -4.63
CA ILE A 192 -8.70 35.82 -3.76
C ILE A 192 -9.13 34.63 -2.91
N ASP A 193 -9.39 34.90 -1.63
CA ASP A 193 -9.87 33.89 -0.69
C ASP A 193 -11.18 33.26 -1.18
N PHE A 194 -11.40 31.98 -0.84
CA PHE A 194 -12.50 31.17 -1.36
C PHE A 194 -13.86 31.82 -1.13
N HIS A 195 -14.16 32.22 0.12
CA HIS A 195 -15.45 32.80 0.48
C HIS A 195 -15.64 34.28 0.00
N LYS A 196 -14.58 34.94 -0.47
CA LYS A 196 -14.64 36.26 -1.07
C LYS A 196 -14.78 36.21 -2.60
N THR A 197 -14.73 35.03 -3.20
CA THR A 197 -14.73 34.87 -4.67
C THR A 197 -16.05 35.32 -5.29
N TYR A 198 -17.20 34.95 -4.71
CA TYR A 198 -18.52 35.40 -5.22
C TYR A 198 -18.61 36.93 -5.31
N GLN A 199 -18.26 37.62 -4.24
CA GLN A 199 -18.32 39.09 -4.21
C GLN A 199 -17.34 39.69 -5.24
N ALA A 200 -16.12 39.15 -5.35
CA ALA A 200 -15.14 39.65 -6.32
C ALA A 200 -15.56 39.43 -7.78
N LEU A 201 -16.28 38.34 -8.09
CA LEU A 201 -16.91 38.13 -9.41
C LEU A 201 -18.09 39.08 -9.66
N SER A 202 -18.94 39.27 -8.65
CA SER A 202 -20.08 40.18 -8.70
C SER A 202 -19.68 41.63 -8.91
N ASP A 203 -18.60 42.05 -8.22
CA ASP A 203 -18.07 43.43 -8.30
C ASP A 203 -17.17 43.67 -9.52
N GLY A 204 -16.91 42.64 -10.33
CA GLY A 204 -16.02 42.72 -11.49
C GLY A 204 -14.53 42.92 -11.14
N VAL A 205 -14.12 42.65 -9.91
CA VAL A 205 -12.69 42.64 -9.51
C VAL A 205 -11.92 41.59 -10.29
N VAL A 206 -12.60 40.49 -10.59
CA VAL A 206 -12.13 39.42 -11.49
C VAL A 206 -13.20 39.08 -12.51
N ASP A 207 -12.78 38.73 -13.73
CA ASP A 207 -13.63 38.44 -14.87
C ASP A 207 -14.13 36.98 -14.89
N GLY A 208 -13.42 36.11 -14.17
CA GLY A 208 -13.73 34.69 -14.17
C GLY A 208 -12.93 33.91 -13.13
N GLN A 209 -13.20 32.61 -13.07
CA GLN A 209 -12.56 31.66 -12.15
C GLN A 209 -12.52 30.23 -12.72
N GLU A 210 -11.87 29.31 -12.03
CA GLU A 210 -11.91 27.88 -12.29
C GLU A 210 -12.34 27.12 -11.03
N ASN A 211 -13.30 26.21 -11.15
CA ASN A 211 -13.71 25.30 -10.09
C ASN A 211 -14.49 24.10 -10.64
N PRO A 212 -14.65 23.01 -9.84
CA PRO A 212 -15.60 21.95 -10.15
C PRO A 212 -17.06 22.41 -10.06
N LEU A 213 -17.96 21.63 -10.68
CA LEU A 213 -19.40 21.91 -10.72
C LEU A 213 -20.01 22.13 -9.34
N ALA A 214 -19.64 21.26 -8.38
CA ALA A 214 -20.14 21.37 -7.01
C ALA A 214 -19.81 22.72 -6.37
N THR A 215 -18.61 23.21 -6.57
CA THR A 215 -18.17 24.52 -6.09
C THR A 215 -18.90 25.66 -6.80
N ILE A 216 -19.02 25.59 -8.14
CA ILE A 216 -19.71 26.62 -8.94
C ILE A 216 -21.16 26.81 -8.46
N VAL A 217 -21.86 25.68 -8.18
CA VAL A 217 -23.26 25.73 -7.72
C VAL A 217 -23.35 26.15 -6.25
N ASN A 218 -22.64 25.49 -5.34
CA ASN A 218 -22.80 25.73 -3.90
C ASN A 218 -22.28 27.12 -3.47
N MET A 219 -21.30 27.69 -4.18
CA MET A 219 -20.80 29.04 -3.97
C MET A 219 -21.49 30.07 -4.86
N LYS A 220 -22.53 29.65 -5.61
CA LYS A 220 -23.38 30.50 -6.45
C LYS A 220 -22.66 31.28 -7.55
N PHE A 221 -21.45 30.82 -7.96
CA PHE A 221 -20.69 31.53 -9.00
C PHE A 221 -21.46 31.65 -10.33
N HIS A 222 -22.30 30.66 -10.63
CA HIS A 222 -23.18 30.66 -11.79
C HIS A 222 -24.22 31.84 -11.79
N GLU A 223 -24.53 32.42 -10.63
CA GLU A 223 -25.44 33.58 -10.57
C GLU A 223 -24.79 34.89 -11.07
N VAL A 224 -23.45 34.97 -11.06
CA VAL A 224 -22.66 36.15 -11.38
C VAL A 224 -21.69 35.93 -12.55
N GLN A 225 -21.83 34.81 -13.28
CA GLN A 225 -21.02 34.46 -14.45
C GLN A 225 -21.91 34.05 -15.62
N SER A 226 -21.82 34.79 -16.73
CA SER A 226 -22.70 34.57 -17.89
C SER A 226 -22.34 33.32 -18.71
N HIS A 227 -21.11 32.81 -18.63
CA HIS A 227 -20.65 31.66 -19.40
C HIS A 227 -19.88 30.63 -18.52
N MET A 228 -20.11 29.37 -18.79
CA MET A 228 -19.32 28.27 -18.25
C MET A 228 -18.78 27.39 -19.39
N THR A 229 -17.48 27.08 -19.37
CA THR A 229 -16.86 26.16 -20.31
C THR A 229 -16.51 24.88 -19.59
N ILE A 230 -17.17 23.76 -19.97
CA ILE A 230 -16.83 22.41 -19.49
C ILE A 230 -15.53 21.98 -20.16
N SER A 231 -14.42 22.16 -19.46
CA SER A 231 -13.07 22.00 -19.99
C SER A 231 -12.37 20.74 -19.49
N ASN A 232 -12.68 20.24 -18.28
CA ASN A 232 -11.98 19.15 -17.62
C ASN A 232 -10.44 19.34 -17.65
N HIS A 233 -9.97 20.59 -17.51
CA HIS A 233 -8.58 20.96 -17.73
C HIS A 233 -7.66 20.65 -16.52
N ALA A 234 -8.22 20.51 -15.33
CA ALA A 234 -7.52 20.16 -14.12
C ALA A 234 -8.46 19.41 -13.16
N TYR A 235 -7.91 18.77 -12.16
CA TYR A 235 -8.67 18.05 -11.13
C TYR A 235 -8.45 18.67 -9.76
N LEU A 236 -9.50 18.80 -8.97
CA LEU A 236 -9.41 19.29 -7.59
C LEU A 236 -9.68 18.14 -6.62
N ALA A 237 -8.65 17.78 -5.84
CA ALA A 237 -8.77 16.87 -4.73
C ALA A 237 -8.67 17.60 -3.40
N TYR A 238 -9.30 17.04 -2.39
CA TYR A 238 -9.11 17.40 -0.98
C TYR A 238 -8.24 16.35 -0.31
N ALA A 239 -7.28 16.76 0.52
CA ALA A 239 -6.53 15.83 1.34
C ALA A 239 -7.22 15.69 2.71
N PHE A 240 -7.67 14.49 3.04
CA PHE A 240 -8.17 14.19 4.38
C PHE A 240 -6.94 14.05 5.30
N VAL A 241 -6.70 15.03 6.14
CA VAL A 241 -5.51 15.09 6.99
C VAL A 241 -5.87 15.03 8.47
N PHE A 242 -5.06 14.30 9.22
CA PHE A 242 -5.15 14.18 10.67
C PHE A 242 -3.93 14.82 11.34
N SER A 243 -4.11 15.38 12.53
CA SER A 243 -3.01 15.85 13.36
C SER A 243 -2.14 14.68 13.82
N LYS A 244 -0.85 14.69 13.44
CA LYS A 244 0.08 13.64 13.88
C LYS A 244 0.21 13.62 15.42
N ASP A 245 0.26 14.79 16.04
CA ASP A 245 0.38 14.91 17.50
C ASP A 245 -0.81 14.30 18.25
N ILE A 246 -2.04 14.47 17.73
CA ILE A 246 -3.23 13.85 18.33
C ILE A 246 -3.27 12.36 17.98
N PHE A 247 -3.02 12.00 16.73
CA PHE A 247 -3.13 10.64 16.23
C PHE A 247 -2.20 9.66 16.95
N ASP A 248 -0.94 10.04 17.14
CA ASP A 248 0.07 9.20 17.80
C ASP A 248 -0.25 8.92 19.28
N LYS A 249 -1.12 9.74 19.90
CA LYS A 249 -1.58 9.57 21.29
C LYS A 249 -2.83 8.68 21.41
N LEU A 250 -3.51 8.39 20.30
CA LEU A 250 -4.69 7.52 20.30
C LEU A 250 -4.27 6.05 20.44
N PRO A 251 -5.07 5.21 21.11
CA PRO A 251 -4.88 3.76 21.10
C PRO A 251 -4.85 3.19 19.67
N ILE A 252 -4.03 2.16 19.44
CA ILE A 252 -3.79 1.58 18.10
C ILE A 252 -5.07 1.08 17.43
N ASP A 253 -5.99 0.50 18.20
CA ASP A 253 -7.29 0.04 17.70
C ASP A 253 -8.15 1.21 17.17
N ILE A 254 -8.07 2.37 17.84
CA ILE A 254 -8.71 3.60 17.39
C ILE A 254 -8.02 4.15 16.14
N GLN A 255 -6.69 4.21 16.13
CA GLN A 255 -5.93 4.64 14.95
C GLN A 255 -6.32 3.81 13.72
N GLN A 256 -6.36 2.49 13.85
CA GLN A 256 -6.74 1.61 12.74
C GLN A 256 -8.19 1.83 12.31
N THR A 257 -9.12 1.99 13.27
CA THR A 257 -10.52 2.28 12.98
C THR A 257 -10.68 3.57 12.19
N LEU A 258 -9.94 4.63 12.54
CA LEU A 258 -9.96 5.92 11.84
C LEU A 258 -9.42 5.78 10.40
N ILE A 259 -8.30 5.08 10.21
CA ILE A 259 -7.71 4.82 8.88
C ILE A 259 -8.70 4.05 8.00
N ASP A 260 -9.28 2.97 8.51
CA ASP A 260 -10.16 2.10 7.72
C ASP A 260 -11.47 2.81 7.41
N THR A 261 -12.00 3.60 8.34
CA THR A 261 -13.21 4.39 8.11
C THR A 261 -12.96 5.52 7.11
N ALA A 262 -11.80 6.21 7.16
CA ALA A 262 -11.45 7.22 6.15
C ALA A 262 -11.40 6.64 4.73
N LYS A 263 -10.89 5.41 4.56
CA LYS A 263 -10.88 4.70 3.26
C LYS A 263 -12.28 4.29 2.82
N GLU A 264 -13.09 3.73 3.74
CA GLU A 264 -14.46 3.31 3.45
C GLU A 264 -15.32 4.47 2.97
N ILE A 265 -15.25 5.60 3.69
CA ILE A 265 -16.08 6.77 3.38
C ILE A 265 -15.69 7.45 2.07
N THR A 266 -14.45 7.29 1.61
CA THR A 266 -13.98 7.85 0.32
C THR A 266 -14.82 7.36 -0.85
N SER A 267 -15.18 6.07 -0.86
CA SER A 267 -16.04 5.50 -1.92
C SER A 267 -17.46 6.08 -1.88
N PHE A 268 -17.99 6.32 -0.69
CA PHE A 268 -19.29 6.97 -0.52
C PHE A 268 -19.27 8.43 -1.00
N GLU A 269 -18.26 9.19 -0.61
CA GLU A 269 -18.09 10.60 -0.99
C GLU A 269 -18.06 10.74 -2.51
N ARG A 270 -17.20 9.98 -3.21
CA ARG A 270 -17.09 9.98 -4.68
C ARG A 270 -18.40 9.60 -5.38
N LYS A 271 -19.13 8.64 -4.83
CA LYS A 271 -20.45 8.27 -5.37
C LYS A 271 -21.43 9.44 -5.29
N VAL A 272 -21.47 10.14 -4.15
CA VAL A 272 -22.37 11.30 -3.97
C VAL A 272 -21.98 12.46 -4.89
N VAL A 273 -20.68 12.69 -5.12
CA VAL A 273 -20.21 13.70 -6.10
C VAL A 273 -20.75 13.39 -7.48
N ILE A 274 -20.55 12.16 -7.97
CA ILE A 274 -20.99 11.74 -9.32
C ILE A 274 -22.52 11.86 -9.48
N GLU A 275 -23.30 11.38 -8.50
CA GLU A 275 -24.76 11.39 -8.55
C GLU A 275 -25.35 12.82 -8.60
N ASN A 276 -24.63 13.80 -8.09
CA ASN A 276 -25.08 15.19 -8.05
C ASN A 276 -24.66 16.01 -9.29
N GLU A 277 -23.65 15.60 -10.06
CA GLU A 277 -23.12 16.42 -11.18
C GLU A 277 -24.18 16.78 -12.23
N ASN A 278 -25.01 15.82 -12.66
CA ASN A 278 -26.07 16.10 -13.63
C ASN A 278 -27.13 17.10 -13.12
N LYS A 279 -27.41 17.05 -11.80
CA LYS A 279 -28.30 18.03 -11.17
C LYS A 279 -27.67 19.42 -11.17
N MET A 280 -26.35 19.51 -10.93
CA MET A 280 -25.62 20.78 -10.92
C MET A 280 -25.57 21.45 -12.29
N ILE A 281 -25.33 20.69 -13.36
CA ILE A 281 -25.42 21.20 -14.75
C ILE A 281 -26.79 21.80 -14.99
N SER A 282 -27.87 21.11 -14.64
CA SER A 282 -29.23 21.61 -14.79
C SER A 282 -29.54 22.89 -13.99
N ILE A 283 -28.94 23.05 -12.79
CA ILE A 283 -29.07 24.28 -11.99
C ILE A 283 -28.36 25.44 -12.71
N ILE A 284 -27.14 25.20 -13.21
CA ILE A 284 -26.36 26.23 -13.92
C ILE A 284 -27.09 26.68 -15.20
N GLU A 285 -27.63 25.74 -15.99
CA GLU A 285 -28.43 26.09 -17.18
C GLU A 285 -29.66 26.97 -16.86
N LYS A 286 -30.40 26.60 -15.80
CA LYS A 286 -31.57 27.31 -15.35
C LYS A 286 -31.28 28.71 -14.80
N SER A 287 -30.08 29.00 -14.37
CA SER A 287 -29.66 30.35 -13.92
C SER A 287 -29.44 31.34 -15.06
N GLY A 288 -29.44 30.87 -16.31
CA GLY A 288 -29.16 31.70 -17.48
C GLY A 288 -27.67 31.69 -17.90
N THR A 289 -26.84 30.95 -17.24
CA THR A 289 -25.43 30.76 -17.62
C THR A 289 -25.35 29.90 -18.89
N HIS A 290 -24.68 30.41 -19.94
CA HIS A 290 -24.45 29.68 -21.18
C HIS A 290 -23.36 28.63 -21.00
N ILE A 291 -23.70 27.35 -21.14
CA ILE A 291 -22.74 26.22 -21.01
C ILE A 291 -22.19 25.90 -22.40
N HIS A 292 -20.85 25.83 -22.52
CA HIS A 292 -20.14 25.37 -23.69
C HIS A 292 -19.28 24.14 -23.33
N GLN A 293 -19.47 23.03 -24.01
CA GLN A 293 -18.63 21.85 -23.91
C GLN A 293 -17.47 21.95 -24.91
N LEU A 294 -16.20 21.93 -24.45
CA LEU A 294 -15.07 21.93 -25.38
C LEU A 294 -15.09 20.69 -26.27
N SER A 295 -15.00 20.91 -27.56
CA SER A 295 -14.72 19.85 -28.55
C SER A 295 -13.29 19.30 -28.37
N ASP A 296 -13.01 18.14 -28.94
CA ASP A 296 -11.65 17.55 -28.88
C ASP A 296 -10.60 18.46 -29.53
N GLN A 297 -10.98 19.20 -30.58
CA GLN A 297 -10.09 20.17 -31.23
C GLN A 297 -9.78 21.35 -30.29
N GLU A 298 -10.78 21.88 -29.59
CA GLU A 298 -10.60 22.97 -28.62
C GLU A 298 -9.78 22.48 -27.41
N LYS A 299 -10.05 21.28 -26.88
CA LYS A 299 -9.22 20.66 -25.82
C LYS A 299 -7.77 20.51 -26.22
N LYS A 300 -7.52 20.14 -27.49
CA LYS A 300 -6.15 20.01 -28.02
C LYS A 300 -5.41 21.34 -27.99
N LEU A 301 -6.07 22.46 -28.29
CA LEU A 301 -5.46 23.80 -28.21
C LEU A 301 -5.01 24.12 -26.78
N PHE A 302 -5.87 23.84 -25.79
CA PHE A 302 -5.54 24.05 -24.39
C PHE A 302 -4.40 23.13 -23.92
N LYS A 303 -4.41 21.85 -24.31
CA LYS A 303 -3.31 20.93 -24.01
C LYS A 303 -1.98 21.43 -24.58
N GLN A 304 -1.96 21.86 -25.83
CA GLN A 304 -0.76 22.40 -26.48
C GLN A 304 -0.25 23.66 -25.77
N ALA A 305 -1.14 24.60 -25.46
CA ALA A 305 -0.76 25.82 -24.74
C ALA A 305 -0.24 25.52 -23.32
N SER A 306 -0.76 24.48 -22.67
CA SER A 306 -0.35 24.09 -21.33
C SER A 306 0.95 23.29 -21.27
N GLN A 307 1.48 22.81 -22.42
CA GLN A 307 2.66 21.96 -22.45
C GLN A 307 3.86 22.61 -21.77
N GLY A 308 4.08 23.90 -21.97
CA GLY A 308 5.15 24.66 -21.33
C GLY A 308 5.05 24.71 -19.80
N VAL A 309 3.84 24.62 -19.24
CA VAL A 309 3.62 24.53 -17.78
C VAL A 309 4.08 23.15 -17.26
N VAL A 310 3.76 22.08 -17.98
CA VAL A 310 4.18 20.73 -17.63
C VAL A 310 5.71 20.59 -17.76
N ASP A 311 6.30 21.07 -18.86
CA ASP A 311 7.74 20.99 -19.14
C ASP A 311 8.55 21.81 -18.13
N SER A 312 8.03 22.96 -17.68
CA SER A 312 8.67 23.83 -16.70
C SER A 312 8.50 23.34 -15.25
N PHE A 313 7.73 22.28 -15.03
CA PHE A 313 7.55 21.72 -13.70
C PHE A 313 8.85 21.08 -13.20
N ASN A 314 9.57 21.80 -12.30
CA ASN A 314 10.91 21.46 -11.87
C ASN A 314 11.05 21.14 -10.38
N ILE A 315 9.95 20.94 -9.68
CA ILE A 315 9.95 20.50 -8.28
C ILE A 315 10.48 19.07 -8.23
N GLN A 316 11.71 18.87 -7.75
CA GLN A 316 12.44 17.59 -7.85
C GLN A 316 11.64 16.40 -7.34
N GLU A 317 11.03 16.51 -6.15
CA GLU A 317 10.19 15.45 -5.57
C GLU A 317 8.86 15.27 -6.33
N GLY A 318 8.31 16.36 -6.86
CA GLY A 318 7.12 16.34 -7.70
C GLY A 318 7.38 15.71 -9.06
N LYS A 319 8.58 15.90 -9.66
CA LYS A 319 8.98 15.22 -10.89
C LYS A 319 9.00 13.69 -10.75
N GLN A 320 9.50 13.18 -9.62
CA GLN A 320 9.49 11.73 -9.37
C GLN A 320 8.05 11.19 -9.32
N VAL A 321 7.14 11.93 -8.67
CA VAL A 321 5.72 11.55 -8.63
C VAL A 321 5.08 11.70 -10.01
N LEU A 322 5.40 12.77 -10.76
CA LEU A 322 4.90 12.95 -12.14
C LEU A 322 5.33 11.81 -13.06
N LEU A 323 6.59 11.43 -13.03
CA LEU A 323 7.08 10.27 -13.80
C LEU A 323 6.36 8.99 -13.38
N HIS A 324 6.13 8.78 -12.08
CA HIS A 324 5.39 7.63 -11.60
C HIS A 324 3.91 7.64 -12.06
N ILE A 325 3.28 8.82 -12.09
CA ILE A 325 1.92 8.99 -12.65
C ILE A 325 1.92 8.72 -14.16
N GLN A 326 2.87 9.29 -14.88
CA GLN A 326 2.98 9.11 -16.34
C GLN A 326 3.25 7.65 -16.72
N ASP A 327 4.14 6.98 -16.00
CA ASP A 327 4.39 5.53 -16.17
C ASP A 327 3.12 4.72 -15.87
N TYR A 328 2.40 5.07 -14.82
CA TYR A 328 1.16 4.42 -14.44
C TYR A 328 0.07 4.60 -15.52
N LEU A 329 -0.08 5.81 -16.04
CA LEU A 329 -1.02 6.12 -17.13
C LEU A 329 -0.62 5.45 -18.45
N ALA A 330 0.67 5.46 -18.81
CA ALA A 330 1.17 4.83 -20.00
C ALA A 330 0.97 3.31 -19.98
N GLN A 331 1.19 2.66 -18.85
CA GLN A 331 0.95 1.24 -18.66
C GLN A 331 -0.53 0.86 -18.85
N ASN A 332 -1.46 1.77 -18.54
CA ASN A 332 -2.90 1.53 -18.59
C ASN A 332 -3.58 2.05 -19.89
N GLN A 333 -3.03 3.05 -20.57
CA GLN A 333 -3.58 3.51 -21.87
C GLN A 333 -3.39 2.52 -23.02
N SER A 334 -2.37 1.68 -22.95
CA SER A 334 -2.12 0.64 -23.96
C SER A 334 -3.02 -0.60 -23.81
N SER A 335 -3.93 -0.64 -22.81
CA SER A 335 -4.72 -1.85 -22.51
C SER A 335 -5.92 -2.07 -23.46
N GLU A 336 -6.44 -1.04 -24.09
CA GLU A 336 -7.67 -1.16 -24.88
C GLU A 336 -7.47 -1.50 -26.38
N ILE A 337 -6.26 -1.37 -26.92
CA ILE A 337 -6.00 -1.53 -28.36
C ILE A 337 -4.78 -2.42 -28.68
N SER A 338 -4.01 -2.90 -27.70
CA SER A 338 -2.81 -3.67 -27.98
C SER A 338 -3.07 -5.19 -28.05
N ASP A 339 -2.40 -5.83 -29.00
CA ASP A 339 -2.42 -7.29 -29.20
C ASP A 339 -1.51 -8.02 -28.18
N ASP A 340 -1.08 -7.34 -27.13
CA ASP A 340 -0.14 -7.83 -26.12
C ASP A 340 -0.73 -8.97 -25.28
N ILE A 341 0.12 -9.92 -24.91
CA ILE A 341 -0.20 -10.93 -23.88
C ILE A 341 0.01 -10.29 -22.51
N ILE A 342 -0.90 -10.51 -21.59
CA ILE A 342 -0.91 -9.86 -20.26
C ILE A 342 -0.48 -10.85 -19.18
N ILE A 343 0.43 -10.40 -18.31
CA ILE A 343 0.73 -11.06 -17.04
C ILE A 343 0.37 -10.10 -15.88
N GLY A 344 -0.38 -10.59 -14.89
CA GLY A 344 -0.78 -9.82 -13.72
C GLY A 344 0.20 -9.95 -12.56
N LEU A 345 0.29 -8.92 -11.70
CA LEU A 345 0.89 -8.98 -10.38
C LEU A 345 -0.11 -8.50 -9.34
N ASN A 346 -0.46 -9.37 -8.37
CA ASN A 346 -1.33 -9.09 -7.22
C ASN A 346 -0.49 -9.16 -5.94
N ALA A 347 0.08 -8.04 -5.51
CA ALA A 347 1.03 -8.01 -4.38
C ALA A 347 0.86 -6.76 -3.52
N ASP A 348 1.38 -6.81 -2.29
CA ASP A 348 1.55 -5.62 -1.45
C ASP A 348 2.67 -4.74 -2.03
N LEU A 349 2.34 -3.48 -2.35
CA LEU A 349 3.29 -2.50 -2.89
C LEU A 349 3.48 -1.29 -1.98
N VAL A 350 2.69 -1.19 -0.91
CA VAL A 350 2.59 0.05 -0.12
C VAL A 350 2.48 -0.16 1.40
N ALA A 351 2.11 -1.37 1.87
CA ALA A 351 1.98 -1.67 3.29
C ALA A 351 3.27 -2.30 3.87
N GLY A 352 3.17 -3.02 4.98
CA GLY A 352 4.30 -3.51 5.76
C GLY A 352 5.31 -4.40 5.01
N SER A 353 4.90 -5.04 3.91
CA SER A 353 5.76 -5.89 3.09
C SER A 353 5.96 -5.37 1.66
N ALA A 354 5.84 -4.07 1.46
CA ALA A 354 5.93 -3.42 0.15
C ALA A 354 7.23 -3.72 -0.61
N LEU A 355 8.37 -3.90 0.08
CA LEU A 355 9.63 -4.28 -0.57
C LEU A 355 9.55 -5.64 -1.24
N SER A 356 8.76 -6.59 -0.70
CA SER A 356 8.54 -7.89 -1.34
C SER A 356 7.83 -7.74 -2.69
N GLY A 357 6.72 -7.00 -2.72
CA GLY A 357 5.97 -6.75 -3.96
C GLY A 357 6.81 -6.00 -5.00
N LEU A 358 7.57 -5.00 -4.57
CA LEU A 358 8.46 -4.24 -5.45
C LEU A 358 9.60 -5.12 -5.99
N SER A 359 10.19 -6.02 -5.19
CA SER A 359 11.24 -6.95 -5.66
C SER A 359 10.70 -7.95 -6.68
N ILE A 360 9.50 -8.49 -6.44
CA ILE A 360 8.79 -9.36 -7.39
C ILE A 360 8.54 -8.61 -8.70
N LYS A 361 7.96 -7.39 -8.64
CA LYS A 361 7.73 -6.54 -9.82
C LYS A 361 9.01 -6.34 -10.64
N ARG A 362 10.13 -6.00 -9.98
CA ARG A 362 11.42 -5.78 -10.65
C ARG A 362 11.96 -7.05 -11.32
N GLY A 363 11.87 -8.20 -10.66
CA GLY A 363 12.24 -9.49 -11.24
C GLY A 363 11.42 -9.84 -12.46
N MET A 364 10.08 -9.66 -12.39
CA MET A 364 9.17 -9.82 -13.54
C MET A 364 9.56 -8.90 -14.69
N GLN A 365 9.80 -7.62 -14.41
CA GLN A 365 10.08 -6.62 -15.44
C GLN A 365 11.38 -6.92 -16.21
N VAL A 366 12.44 -7.37 -15.51
CA VAL A 366 13.69 -7.79 -16.18
C VAL A 366 13.43 -8.99 -17.10
N ALA A 367 12.67 -10.00 -16.65
CA ALA A 367 12.33 -11.15 -17.46
C ALA A 367 11.46 -10.77 -18.68
N ILE A 368 10.46 -9.92 -18.49
CA ILE A 368 9.57 -9.42 -19.53
C ILE A 368 10.36 -8.65 -20.59
N ASN A 369 11.26 -7.76 -20.17
CA ASN A 369 12.10 -7.02 -21.10
C ASN A 369 12.98 -7.94 -21.94
N GLU A 370 13.59 -8.98 -21.32
CA GLU A 370 14.37 -10.00 -22.07
C GLU A 370 13.52 -10.75 -23.09
N ILE A 371 12.30 -11.13 -22.71
CA ILE A 371 11.36 -11.83 -23.61
C ILE A 371 10.98 -10.92 -24.77
N ASN A 372 10.62 -9.67 -24.51
CA ASN A 372 10.20 -8.71 -25.51
C ASN A 372 11.33 -8.31 -26.48
N GLN A 373 12.57 -8.23 -26.00
CA GLN A 373 13.76 -8.01 -26.86
C GLN A 373 14.01 -9.17 -27.83
N LYS A 374 13.54 -10.39 -27.49
CA LYS A 374 13.64 -11.58 -28.32
C LYS A 374 12.43 -11.81 -29.22
N GLY A 375 11.49 -10.86 -29.30
CA GLY A 375 10.30 -10.95 -30.18
C GLY A 375 8.99 -11.19 -29.42
N GLY A 376 9.01 -11.23 -28.09
CA GLY A 376 7.82 -11.45 -27.25
C GLY A 376 7.46 -12.92 -27.07
N LEU A 377 6.18 -13.21 -26.79
CA LEU A 377 5.60 -14.55 -26.71
C LEU A 377 4.67 -14.76 -27.91
N LEU A 378 4.84 -15.84 -28.64
CA LEU A 378 4.06 -16.13 -29.87
C LEU A 378 4.03 -14.92 -30.82
N GLY A 379 5.16 -14.16 -30.92
CA GLY A 379 5.28 -12.96 -31.75
C GLY A 379 4.59 -11.71 -31.19
N LYS A 380 4.05 -11.74 -29.95
CA LYS A 380 3.38 -10.64 -29.28
C LYS A 380 4.15 -10.18 -28.04
N LYS A 381 4.09 -8.87 -27.71
CA LYS A 381 4.73 -8.36 -26.50
C LYS A 381 4.04 -8.94 -25.26
N LEU A 382 4.84 -9.25 -24.25
CA LEU A 382 4.37 -9.56 -22.89
C LEU A 382 4.32 -8.27 -22.08
N ARG A 383 3.17 -7.98 -21.48
CA ARG A 383 2.93 -6.76 -20.72
C ARG A 383 2.52 -7.07 -19.26
N LEU A 384 3.13 -6.35 -18.32
CA LEU A 384 2.83 -6.46 -16.90
C LEU A 384 1.72 -5.49 -16.50
N ILE A 385 0.64 -6.00 -15.88
CA ILE A 385 -0.35 -5.20 -15.15
C ILE A 385 -0.18 -5.45 -13.65
N VAL A 386 -0.09 -4.38 -12.89
CA VAL A 386 0.19 -4.44 -11.44
C VAL A 386 -1.00 -3.92 -10.66
N LYS A 387 -1.48 -4.70 -9.69
CA LYS A 387 -2.54 -4.31 -8.74
C LYS A 387 -2.04 -4.48 -7.30
N ASP A 388 -2.09 -3.38 -6.54
CA ASP A 388 -1.76 -3.39 -5.11
C ASP A 388 -2.88 -4.03 -4.29
N ASN A 389 -2.53 -4.95 -3.40
CA ASN A 389 -3.48 -5.53 -2.45
C ASN A 389 -3.31 -4.99 -1.01
N SER A 390 -2.30 -4.15 -0.77
CA SER A 390 -2.00 -3.53 0.55
C SER A 390 -1.98 -4.52 1.72
N GLY A 391 -1.63 -5.79 1.49
CA GLY A 391 -1.65 -6.84 2.52
C GLY A 391 -3.06 -7.33 2.91
N LEU A 392 -4.13 -6.96 2.17
CA LEU A 392 -5.53 -7.26 2.50
C LEU A 392 -6.10 -8.33 1.57
N SER A 393 -6.65 -9.43 2.16
CA SER A 393 -7.26 -10.52 1.40
C SER A 393 -8.45 -10.07 0.54
N ALA A 394 -9.28 -9.17 1.04
CA ALA A 394 -10.42 -8.63 0.28
C ALA A 394 -9.95 -7.94 -1.02
N ARG A 395 -8.93 -7.06 -0.93
CA ARG A 395 -8.34 -6.43 -2.12
C ARG A 395 -7.66 -7.43 -3.04
N GLY A 396 -6.98 -8.43 -2.46
CA GLY A 396 -6.40 -9.53 -3.24
C GLY A 396 -7.44 -10.24 -4.11
N ARG A 397 -8.62 -10.51 -3.55
CA ARG A 397 -9.77 -11.11 -4.26
C ARG A 397 -10.33 -10.18 -5.35
N ASP A 398 -10.53 -8.89 -5.04
CA ASP A 398 -11.03 -7.92 -6.02
C ASP A 398 -10.04 -7.75 -7.18
N ASN A 399 -8.74 -7.75 -6.90
CA ASN A 399 -7.70 -7.76 -7.94
C ASN A 399 -7.79 -9.03 -8.82
N MET A 400 -8.03 -10.21 -8.24
CA MET A 400 -8.17 -11.44 -9.03
C MET A 400 -9.42 -11.40 -9.93
N LYS A 401 -10.56 -10.87 -9.45
CA LYS A 401 -11.74 -10.63 -10.28
C LYS A 401 -11.47 -9.67 -11.44
N TYR A 402 -10.69 -8.60 -11.18
CA TYR A 402 -10.25 -7.70 -12.25
C TYR A 402 -9.41 -8.45 -13.29
N PHE A 403 -8.42 -9.24 -12.85
CA PHE A 403 -7.57 -10.00 -13.77
C PHE A 403 -8.36 -11.04 -14.57
N SER A 404 -9.33 -11.74 -13.97
CA SER A 404 -10.16 -12.73 -14.69
C SER A 404 -11.00 -12.12 -15.82
N GLY A 405 -11.32 -10.83 -15.75
CA GLY A 405 -12.02 -10.11 -16.82
C GLY A 405 -11.11 -9.62 -17.97
N LEU A 406 -9.79 -9.80 -17.88
CA LEU A 406 -8.87 -9.33 -18.92
C LEU A 406 -8.76 -10.32 -20.07
N ASN A 407 -9.00 -9.84 -21.28
CA ASN A 407 -8.65 -10.59 -22.47
C ASN A 407 -7.13 -10.80 -22.55
N ARG A 408 -6.70 -12.02 -22.97
CA ARG A 408 -5.27 -12.39 -23.14
C ARG A 408 -4.43 -12.39 -21.86
N LEU A 409 -5.04 -12.57 -20.71
CA LEU A 409 -4.33 -12.86 -19.49
C LEU A 409 -3.70 -14.26 -19.59
N VAL A 410 -2.37 -14.35 -19.44
CA VAL A 410 -1.67 -15.65 -19.47
C VAL A 410 -1.42 -16.20 -18.07
N ALA A 411 -1.17 -15.33 -17.08
CA ALA A 411 -0.96 -15.72 -15.68
C ALA A 411 -1.12 -14.54 -14.74
N VAL A 412 -1.30 -14.83 -13.45
CA VAL A 412 -1.20 -13.85 -12.36
C VAL A 412 -0.16 -14.31 -11.36
N MET A 413 0.77 -13.43 -10.99
CA MET A 413 1.75 -13.65 -9.94
C MET A 413 1.25 -13.07 -8.61
N CYS A 414 1.41 -13.81 -7.50
CA CYS A 414 1.06 -13.33 -6.16
C CYS A 414 2.24 -12.68 -5.43
N GLY A 415 1.94 -12.09 -4.26
CA GLY A 415 2.91 -11.50 -3.35
C GLY A 415 3.38 -12.46 -2.25
N ILE A 416 3.83 -11.88 -1.13
CA ILE A 416 4.41 -12.60 0.02
C ILE A 416 3.36 -13.26 0.93
N TYR A 417 2.16 -12.66 1.05
CA TYR A 417 1.18 -13.06 2.07
C TYR A 417 0.44 -14.35 1.73
N SER A 418 0.69 -15.40 2.53
CA SER A 418 -0.02 -16.68 2.40
C SER A 418 -1.54 -16.57 2.59
N PRO A 419 -2.09 -15.79 3.53
CA PRO A 419 -3.54 -15.61 3.65
C PRO A 419 -4.18 -15.04 2.39
N ILE A 420 -3.51 -14.12 1.69
CA ILE A 420 -4.02 -13.57 0.42
C ILE A 420 -3.99 -14.63 -0.68
N ALA A 421 -2.87 -15.35 -0.84
CA ALA A 421 -2.76 -16.41 -1.83
C ALA A 421 -3.80 -17.52 -1.62
N LEU A 422 -4.06 -17.91 -0.37
CA LEU A 422 -5.10 -18.88 -0.02
C LEU A 422 -6.50 -18.36 -0.31
N SER A 423 -6.76 -17.09 -0.03
CA SER A 423 -8.08 -16.47 -0.19
C SER A 423 -8.56 -16.38 -1.64
N VAL A 424 -7.68 -16.53 -2.63
CA VAL A 424 -7.99 -16.38 -4.07
C VAL A 424 -8.05 -17.71 -4.82
N LEU A 425 -7.77 -18.85 -4.18
CA LEU A 425 -7.66 -20.14 -4.84
C LEU A 425 -8.96 -20.59 -5.53
N ASP A 426 -10.12 -20.25 -4.96
CA ASP A 426 -11.43 -20.51 -5.58
C ASP A 426 -11.55 -19.78 -6.92
N ILE A 427 -11.21 -18.49 -6.99
CA ILE A 427 -11.23 -17.70 -8.23
C ILE A 427 -10.20 -18.26 -9.22
N VAL A 428 -8.98 -18.57 -8.77
CA VAL A 428 -7.90 -19.14 -9.60
C VAL A 428 -8.39 -20.38 -10.36
N HIS A 429 -9.05 -21.31 -9.66
CA HIS A 429 -9.46 -22.57 -10.27
C HIS A 429 -10.80 -22.47 -11.04
N GLN A 430 -11.75 -21.66 -10.57
CA GLN A 430 -13.00 -21.38 -11.25
C GLN A 430 -12.74 -20.70 -12.60
N GLU A 431 -11.90 -19.69 -12.63
CA GLU A 431 -11.56 -18.91 -13.83
C GLU A 431 -10.35 -19.49 -14.61
N LYS A 432 -9.78 -20.61 -14.15
CA LYS A 432 -8.64 -21.32 -14.77
C LYS A 432 -7.43 -20.43 -15.00
N ILE A 433 -7.06 -19.60 -14.00
CA ILE A 433 -5.94 -18.67 -14.09
C ILE A 433 -4.65 -19.39 -13.69
N VAL A 434 -3.62 -19.41 -14.55
CA VAL A 434 -2.28 -19.84 -14.15
C VAL A 434 -1.75 -18.90 -13.06
N PHE A 435 -1.55 -19.44 -11.86
CA PHE A 435 -1.22 -18.66 -10.67
C PHE A 435 0.22 -18.95 -10.22
N LEU A 436 1.07 -17.96 -10.32
CA LEU A 436 2.49 -18.06 -10.05
C LEU A 436 2.81 -17.55 -8.66
N ASN A 437 3.45 -18.38 -7.84
CA ASN A 437 3.80 -18.03 -6.46
C ASN A 437 5.32 -17.92 -6.27
N PRO A 438 5.87 -16.68 -6.19
CA PRO A 438 7.31 -16.46 -6.00
C PRO A 438 7.73 -16.38 -4.53
N TRP A 439 6.77 -16.30 -3.57
CA TRP A 439 7.13 -16.07 -2.17
C TRP A 439 6.23 -16.75 -1.14
N ALA A 440 4.91 -16.64 -1.21
CA ALA A 440 4.00 -17.15 -0.18
C ALA A 440 4.24 -18.65 0.13
N ALA A 441 4.50 -18.98 1.42
CA ALA A 441 5.09 -20.26 1.81
C ALA A 441 4.10 -21.33 2.28
N ALA A 442 2.84 -20.97 2.62
CA ALA A 442 1.88 -21.93 3.17
C ALA A 442 1.72 -23.16 2.27
N THR A 443 1.80 -24.33 2.89
CA THR A 443 1.74 -25.63 2.19
C THR A 443 0.48 -25.77 1.35
N ARG A 444 -0.68 -25.34 1.89
CA ARG A 444 -1.98 -25.45 1.25
C ARG A 444 -2.17 -24.60 -0.01
N ILE A 445 -1.28 -23.68 -0.32
CA ILE A 445 -1.35 -22.90 -1.58
C ILE A 445 -1.20 -23.83 -2.80
N VAL A 446 -0.31 -24.80 -2.74
CA VAL A 446 -0.07 -25.78 -3.80
C VAL A 446 -0.78 -27.10 -3.52
N ASP A 447 -0.77 -27.59 -2.27
CA ASP A 447 -1.55 -28.77 -1.85
C ASP A 447 -2.99 -28.37 -1.55
N ASN A 448 -3.71 -27.88 -2.56
CA ASN A 448 -5.01 -27.24 -2.42
C ASN A 448 -6.20 -28.18 -2.74
N GLY A 449 -5.93 -29.37 -3.23
CA GLY A 449 -6.94 -30.37 -3.56
C GLY A 449 -7.66 -30.20 -4.91
N TYR A 450 -7.35 -29.15 -5.67
CA TYR A 450 -7.94 -28.94 -7.00
C TYR A 450 -7.23 -29.80 -8.07
N SER A 451 -8.00 -30.27 -9.04
CA SER A 451 -7.50 -31.00 -10.21
C SER A 451 -8.31 -30.58 -11.46
N PRO A 452 -7.70 -30.00 -12.51
CA PRO A 452 -6.28 -29.63 -12.60
C PRO A 452 -5.91 -28.52 -11.59
N ASN A 453 -4.65 -28.53 -11.16
CA ASN A 453 -4.13 -27.49 -10.30
C ASN A 453 -3.42 -26.42 -11.13
N PHE A 454 -3.87 -25.17 -11.02
CA PHE A 454 -3.32 -24.03 -11.76
C PHE A 454 -2.22 -23.27 -11.01
N VAL A 455 -1.83 -23.69 -9.80
CA VAL A 455 -0.86 -23.00 -8.95
C VAL A 455 0.52 -23.58 -9.13
N PHE A 456 1.54 -22.75 -9.43
CA PHE A 456 2.95 -23.13 -9.58
C PHE A 456 3.82 -22.27 -8.67
N ARG A 457 4.76 -22.88 -7.95
CA ARG A 457 5.55 -22.19 -6.94
C ARG A 457 7.06 -22.37 -7.11
N ILE A 458 7.78 -21.23 -7.17
CA ILE A 458 9.21 -21.15 -6.88
C ILE A 458 9.35 -20.38 -5.58
N SER A 459 9.26 -21.07 -4.48
CA SER A 459 9.28 -20.48 -3.14
C SER A 459 9.61 -21.53 -2.11
N VAL A 460 9.91 -21.10 -0.90
CA VAL A 460 9.95 -21.98 0.27
C VAL A 460 8.54 -22.54 0.50
N ARG A 461 8.48 -23.81 0.87
CA ARG A 461 7.25 -24.45 1.34
C ARG A 461 7.38 -24.72 2.83
N ASP A 462 6.38 -24.35 3.63
CA ASP A 462 6.41 -24.52 5.09
C ASP A 462 6.62 -25.97 5.53
N ALA A 463 6.10 -26.94 4.76
CA ALA A 463 6.35 -28.35 5.00
C ALA A 463 7.86 -28.72 4.97
N PHE A 464 8.69 -27.92 4.32
CA PHE A 464 10.14 -28.07 4.28
C PHE A 464 10.87 -27.04 5.15
N ALA A 465 10.32 -25.82 5.28
CA ALA A 465 10.93 -24.74 6.05
C ALA A 465 10.99 -25.04 7.54
N GLY A 466 9.88 -25.49 8.14
CA GLY A 466 9.85 -25.85 9.55
C GLY A 466 10.89 -26.91 9.92
N PRO A 467 10.95 -28.07 9.22
CA PRO A 467 12.01 -29.06 9.40
C PRO A 467 13.42 -28.51 9.25
N PHE A 468 13.67 -27.67 8.22
CA PHE A 468 14.98 -27.05 8.00
C PHE A 468 15.40 -26.17 9.18
N LEU A 469 14.50 -25.30 9.66
CA LEU A 469 14.80 -24.39 10.78
C LEU A 469 15.09 -25.15 12.07
N ILE A 470 14.31 -26.19 12.37
CA ILE A 470 14.58 -27.06 13.53
C ILE A 470 15.93 -27.78 13.38
N GLN A 471 16.26 -28.35 12.21
CA GLN A 471 17.54 -29.00 11.97
C GLN A 471 18.70 -28.03 12.19
N LYS A 472 18.59 -26.79 11.65
CA LYS A 472 19.61 -25.75 11.84
C LYS A 472 19.75 -25.30 13.29
N ALA A 473 18.67 -25.22 14.02
CA ALA A 473 18.72 -24.93 15.45
C ALA A 473 19.43 -26.04 16.22
N LEU A 474 19.10 -27.31 15.96
CA LEU A 474 19.70 -28.47 16.63
C LEU A 474 21.19 -28.68 16.33
N GLU A 475 21.78 -27.98 15.34
CA GLU A 475 23.24 -27.99 15.13
C GLU A 475 24.00 -27.31 16.30
N LYS A 476 23.34 -26.43 17.06
CA LYS A 476 23.98 -25.59 18.10
C LYS A 476 23.22 -25.53 19.43
N TYR A 477 21.93 -25.85 19.44
CA TYR A 477 21.03 -25.64 20.56
C TYR A 477 20.24 -26.89 20.91
N ASN A 478 19.85 -27.01 22.17
CA ASN A 478 19.11 -28.18 22.66
C ASN A 478 17.69 -27.86 23.12
N ASN A 479 17.41 -26.60 23.48
CA ASN A 479 16.16 -26.18 24.12
C ASN A 479 15.46 -25.11 23.27
N ILE A 480 14.65 -25.55 22.31
CA ILE A 480 14.08 -24.71 21.26
C ILE A 480 12.72 -24.20 21.70
N ALA A 481 12.52 -22.87 21.74
CA ALA A 481 11.20 -22.25 21.82
C ALA A 481 10.69 -21.85 20.44
N LEU A 482 9.36 -21.82 20.27
CA LEU A 482 8.67 -21.35 19.07
C LEU A 482 7.92 -20.07 19.40
N LEU A 483 8.11 -19.03 18.59
CA LEU A 483 7.38 -17.74 18.65
C LEU A 483 6.75 -17.46 17.30
N LEU A 484 5.42 -17.58 17.21
CA LEU A 484 4.71 -17.77 15.96
C LEU A 484 3.53 -16.80 15.82
N VAL A 485 3.31 -16.30 14.60
CA VAL A 485 2.10 -15.55 14.29
C VAL A 485 0.86 -16.46 14.37
N ASN A 486 -0.22 -15.95 14.96
CA ASN A 486 -1.46 -16.70 15.17
C ASN A 486 -2.35 -16.69 13.93
N ASP A 487 -1.92 -17.38 12.89
CA ASP A 487 -2.69 -17.59 11.67
C ASP A 487 -2.38 -18.98 11.06
N ASP A 488 -2.90 -19.28 9.86
CA ASP A 488 -2.65 -20.55 9.16
C ASP A 488 -1.17 -20.77 8.81
N TRP A 489 -0.39 -19.68 8.62
CA TRP A 489 1.03 -19.78 8.38
C TRP A 489 1.80 -20.22 9.61
N GLY A 490 1.56 -19.57 10.75
CA GLY A 490 2.19 -19.95 12.02
C GLY A 490 1.78 -21.35 12.48
N LYS A 491 0.49 -21.70 12.38
CA LYS A 491 -0.05 -23.03 12.77
C LYS A 491 0.54 -24.15 11.91
N GLY A 492 0.67 -23.93 10.60
CA GLY A 492 1.29 -24.89 9.70
C GLY A 492 2.76 -25.13 10.04
N ASN A 493 3.49 -24.09 10.39
CA ASN A 493 4.89 -24.18 10.82
C ASN A 493 5.02 -24.89 12.18
N GLU A 494 4.19 -24.54 13.17
CA GLU A 494 4.17 -25.20 14.49
C GLU A 494 4.00 -26.71 14.36
N GLN A 495 3.01 -27.15 13.59
CA GLN A 495 2.73 -28.55 13.37
C GLN A 495 3.95 -29.31 12.82
N ARG A 496 4.63 -28.74 11.80
CA ARG A 496 5.78 -29.38 11.17
C ARG A 496 7.03 -29.38 12.05
N MET A 497 7.28 -28.27 12.74
CA MET A 497 8.40 -28.14 13.68
C MET A 497 8.27 -29.14 14.85
N THR A 498 7.08 -29.22 15.43
CA THR A 498 6.77 -30.17 16.52
C THR A 498 6.89 -31.63 16.06
N GLN A 499 6.48 -31.97 14.83
CA GLN A 499 6.67 -33.31 14.26
C GLN A 499 8.16 -33.70 14.19
N VAL A 500 9.03 -32.78 13.75
CA VAL A 500 10.49 -33.04 13.68
C VAL A 500 11.09 -33.24 15.04
N LEU A 501 10.72 -32.40 16.01
CA LEU A 501 11.21 -32.56 17.41
C LEU A 501 10.73 -33.88 18.00
N LYS A 502 9.45 -34.23 17.81
CA LYS A 502 8.87 -35.49 18.29
C LYS A 502 9.59 -36.71 17.69
N ALA A 503 9.95 -36.68 16.41
CA ALA A 503 10.72 -37.76 15.77
C ALA A 503 12.13 -37.94 16.38
N LYS A 504 12.63 -36.94 17.11
CA LYS A 504 13.88 -36.98 17.86
C LYS A 504 13.69 -37.18 19.39
N ASN A 505 12.48 -37.56 19.81
CA ASN A 505 12.07 -37.65 21.22
C ASN A 505 12.20 -36.32 21.99
N MET A 506 12.03 -35.22 21.31
CA MET A 506 12.07 -33.85 21.86
C MET A 506 10.69 -33.18 21.75
N ARG A 507 10.54 -32.11 22.50
CA ARG A 507 9.39 -31.21 22.41
C ARG A 507 9.88 -29.76 22.44
N PRO A 508 9.11 -28.79 21.93
CA PRO A 508 9.44 -27.37 22.14
C PRO A 508 9.55 -27.07 23.65
N ALA A 509 10.54 -26.29 24.04
CA ALA A 509 10.67 -25.78 25.41
C ALA A 509 9.45 -24.90 25.79
N ASN A 510 9.00 -24.11 24.83
CA ASN A 510 7.80 -23.29 24.92
C ASN A 510 7.24 -23.00 23.52
N VAL A 511 5.94 -22.75 23.41
CA VAL A 511 5.29 -22.29 22.19
C VAL A 511 4.48 -21.03 22.53
N GLN A 512 4.84 -19.91 21.95
CA GLN A 512 4.17 -18.64 22.14
C GLN A 512 3.58 -18.12 20.84
N TRP A 513 2.47 -17.44 20.95
CA TRP A 513 1.72 -16.87 19.83
C TRP A 513 1.59 -15.37 19.97
N PHE A 514 1.60 -14.67 18.85
CA PHE A 514 1.28 -13.24 18.75
C PHE A 514 0.32 -13.02 17.58
N ASN A 515 -0.43 -11.91 17.61
CA ASN A 515 -1.37 -11.55 16.55
C ASN A 515 -0.76 -10.48 15.62
N TRP A 516 -1.29 -10.39 14.42
CA TRP A 516 -0.93 -9.31 13.50
C TRP A 516 -1.17 -7.94 14.14
N GLY A 517 -0.17 -7.04 14.04
CA GLY A 517 -0.21 -5.70 14.63
C GLY A 517 0.14 -5.65 16.12
N GLU A 518 0.47 -6.76 16.76
CA GLU A 518 0.92 -6.78 18.16
C GLU A 518 2.34 -6.19 18.27
N THR A 519 2.51 -5.24 19.18
CA THR A 519 3.76 -4.47 19.32
C THR A 519 4.52 -4.77 20.60
N ASP A 520 3.84 -5.30 21.64
CA ASP A 520 4.44 -5.69 22.92
C ASP A 520 4.52 -7.22 23.01
N MET A 521 5.74 -7.74 22.98
CA MET A 521 6.05 -9.17 23.05
C MET A 521 6.65 -9.56 24.42
N THR A 522 6.53 -8.69 25.42
CA THR A 522 7.15 -8.89 26.74
C THR A 522 6.68 -10.20 27.38
N GLY A 523 5.37 -10.42 27.43
CA GLY A 523 4.81 -11.63 28.04
C GLY A 523 5.23 -12.93 27.35
N GLN A 524 5.24 -12.94 26.03
CA GLN A 524 5.69 -14.09 25.25
C GLN A 524 7.17 -14.39 25.52
N LEU A 525 8.01 -13.36 25.51
CA LEU A 525 9.45 -13.50 25.77
C LEU A 525 9.76 -13.88 27.20
N ASP A 526 8.98 -13.42 28.19
CA ASP A 526 9.09 -13.86 29.60
C ASP A 526 8.82 -15.36 29.73
N ASN A 527 7.74 -15.86 29.12
CA ASN A 527 7.40 -17.28 29.13
C ASN A 527 8.48 -18.14 28.45
N ILE A 528 9.08 -17.65 27.38
CA ILE A 528 10.17 -18.32 26.69
C ILE A 528 11.43 -18.35 27.57
N GLU A 529 11.79 -17.25 28.22
CA GLU A 529 12.96 -17.19 29.10
C GLU A 529 12.79 -18.12 30.30
N LEU A 530 11.61 -18.14 30.94
CA LEU A 530 11.28 -19.02 32.06
C LEU A 530 11.32 -20.51 31.68
N SER A 531 11.07 -20.87 30.42
CA SER A 531 11.17 -22.24 29.94
C SER A 531 12.61 -22.76 29.81
N GLY A 532 13.60 -21.89 29.99
CA GLY A 532 15.00 -22.23 29.83
C GLY A 532 15.44 -22.43 28.37
N ALA A 533 14.69 -21.88 27.41
CA ALA A 533 15.05 -21.93 26.00
C ALA A 533 16.41 -21.29 25.73
N ASP A 534 17.17 -21.89 24.82
CA ASP A 534 18.51 -21.46 24.38
C ASP A 534 18.50 -20.89 22.95
N VAL A 535 17.39 -21.07 22.22
CA VAL A 535 17.12 -20.47 20.92
C VAL A 535 15.62 -20.29 20.69
N ILE A 536 15.25 -19.26 19.94
CA ILE A 536 13.86 -19.01 19.48
C ILE A 536 13.80 -19.26 17.98
N ILE A 537 12.89 -20.12 17.54
CA ILE A 537 12.46 -20.17 16.14
C ILE A 537 11.28 -19.20 15.97
N MET A 538 11.45 -18.18 15.14
CA MET A 538 10.48 -17.11 14.92
C MET A 538 9.81 -17.23 13.56
N VAL A 539 8.47 -17.21 13.52
CA VAL A 539 7.68 -17.08 12.29
C VAL A 539 6.90 -15.76 12.36
N ALA A 540 7.43 -14.73 11.72
CA ALA A 540 6.94 -13.36 11.75
C ALA A 540 7.14 -12.65 10.41
N ALA A 541 6.33 -11.62 10.13
CA ALA A 541 6.61 -10.66 9.07
C ALA A 541 7.56 -9.55 9.56
N SER A 542 7.87 -8.60 8.69
CA SER A 542 8.88 -7.55 8.98
C SER A 542 8.50 -6.64 10.14
N VAL A 543 7.22 -6.31 10.29
CA VAL A 543 6.73 -5.37 11.31
C VAL A 543 6.79 -6.00 12.69
N GLU A 544 6.11 -7.13 12.90
CA GLU A 544 6.06 -7.84 14.17
C GLU A 544 7.45 -8.39 14.56
N GLY A 545 8.20 -8.89 13.57
CA GLY A 545 9.59 -9.32 13.78
C GLY A 545 10.47 -8.19 14.32
N ALA A 546 10.27 -6.94 13.86
CA ALA A 546 11.02 -5.79 14.38
C ALA A 546 10.67 -5.51 15.84
N PHE A 547 9.41 -5.60 16.25
CA PHE A 547 9.03 -5.47 17.66
C PHE A 547 9.62 -6.59 18.52
N ILE A 548 9.62 -7.84 18.05
CA ILE A 548 10.25 -8.95 18.76
C ILE A 548 11.74 -8.67 18.99
N ILE A 549 12.47 -8.19 17.97
CA ILE A 549 13.89 -7.86 18.12
C ILE A 549 14.11 -6.69 19.09
N LYS A 550 13.30 -5.62 19.01
CA LYS A 550 13.38 -4.47 19.93
C LYS A 550 13.13 -4.91 21.38
N ASN A 551 12.10 -5.72 21.62
CA ASN A 551 11.81 -6.30 22.93
C ASN A 551 12.94 -7.23 23.41
N MET A 552 13.49 -8.10 22.55
CA MET A 552 14.63 -8.98 22.91
C MET A 552 15.87 -8.14 23.25
N ALA A 553 16.16 -7.06 22.51
CA ALA A 553 17.34 -6.23 22.72
C ALA A 553 17.29 -5.44 24.04
N SER A 554 16.12 -5.20 24.61
CA SER A 554 15.94 -4.52 25.90
C SER A 554 16.18 -5.44 27.11
N ARG A 555 16.13 -6.77 26.94
CA ARG A 555 16.24 -7.76 28.02
C ARG A 555 17.70 -7.88 28.54
N SER A 556 17.87 -8.39 29.75
CA SER A 556 19.20 -8.72 30.28
C SER A 556 19.80 -9.93 29.58
N LYS A 557 19.02 -11.01 29.44
CA LYS A 557 19.39 -12.22 28.70
C LYS A 557 18.91 -12.10 27.26
N LYS A 558 19.83 -12.22 26.29
CA LYS A 558 19.53 -12.26 24.85
C LYS A 558 19.52 -13.71 24.38
N ILE A 559 18.35 -14.20 23.95
CA ILE A 559 18.22 -15.52 23.36
C ILE A 559 18.40 -15.38 21.84
N PRO A 560 19.30 -16.16 21.21
CA PRO A 560 19.45 -16.16 19.76
C PRO A 560 18.14 -16.47 19.02
N ILE A 561 17.93 -15.84 17.86
CA ILE A 561 16.72 -16.02 17.07
C ILE A 561 17.08 -16.56 15.69
N ILE A 562 16.41 -17.64 15.29
CA ILE A 562 16.43 -18.16 13.91
C ILE A 562 15.04 -17.93 13.33
N SER A 563 14.92 -17.08 12.30
CA SER A 563 13.64 -16.66 11.76
C SER A 563 13.30 -17.35 10.45
N HIS A 564 12.02 -17.51 10.21
CA HIS A 564 11.47 -17.72 8.87
C HIS A 564 11.74 -16.48 8.00
N TRP A 565 11.64 -16.56 6.69
CA TRP A 565 12.02 -15.48 5.76
C TRP A 565 11.06 -14.29 5.68
N GLY A 566 9.89 -14.32 6.35
CA GLY A 566 8.88 -13.27 6.34
C GLY A 566 9.40 -11.88 6.69
N ILE A 567 10.40 -11.82 7.58
CA ILE A 567 11.02 -10.56 8.01
C ILE A 567 11.72 -9.78 6.87
N THR A 568 12.05 -10.43 5.76
CA THR A 568 12.80 -9.82 4.65
C THR A 568 11.91 -9.10 3.62
N GLY A 569 10.58 -9.11 3.81
CA GLY A 569 9.61 -8.53 2.89
C GLY A 569 9.38 -7.02 3.03
N GLY A 570 9.87 -6.40 4.10
CA GLY A 570 9.66 -4.98 4.41
C GLY A 570 10.93 -4.26 4.85
N HIS A 571 10.78 -3.14 5.57
CA HIS A 571 11.88 -2.29 6.02
C HIS A 571 12.55 -2.75 7.32
N PHE A 572 12.50 -4.04 7.64
CA PHE A 572 12.94 -4.63 8.90
C PHE A 572 14.32 -4.12 9.37
N TRP A 573 15.35 -4.19 8.54
CA TRP A 573 16.70 -3.75 8.93
C TRP A 573 16.73 -2.27 9.35
N LYS A 574 16.01 -1.39 8.66
CA LYS A 574 15.95 0.04 9.01
C LYS A 574 15.37 0.26 10.41
N GLU A 575 14.44 -0.61 10.81
CA GLU A 575 13.73 -0.54 12.08
C GLU A 575 14.56 -1.05 13.27
N VAL A 576 15.52 -1.98 13.01
CA VAL A 576 16.21 -2.72 14.08
C VAL A 576 17.73 -2.79 13.93
N ASN A 577 18.35 -1.98 13.06
CA ASN A 577 19.79 -2.06 12.81
C ASN A 577 20.64 -1.85 14.08
N ARG A 578 20.19 -1.02 15.03
CA ARG A 578 20.84 -0.79 16.32
C ARG A 578 20.69 -2.00 17.25
N GLU A 579 19.52 -2.60 17.28
CA GLU A 579 19.18 -3.75 18.12
C GLU A 579 19.90 -5.01 17.65
N LEU A 580 20.10 -5.18 16.35
CA LEU A 580 20.84 -6.30 15.75
C LEU A 580 22.33 -6.34 16.16
N THR A 581 22.89 -5.26 16.70
CA THR A 581 24.23 -5.30 17.33
C THR A 581 24.23 -6.06 18.67
N ARG A 582 23.05 -6.31 19.27
CA ARG A 582 22.86 -6.94 20.58
C ARG A 582 22.11 -8.26 20.51
N VAL A 583 21.39 -8.55 19.43
CA VAL A 583 20.57 -9.75 19.25
C VAL A 583 21.10 -10.54 18.07
N GLN A 584 21.50 -11.79 18.31
CA GLN A 584 21.90 -12.68 17.24
C GLN A 584 20.67 -13.13 16.47
N LEU A 585 20.61 -12.77 15.19
CA LEU A 585 19.54 -13.12 14.27
C LEU A 585 20.09 -13.78 13.02
N SER A 586 19.55 -14.93 12.67
CA SER A 586 19.69 -15.51 11.34
C SER A 586 18.31 -15.86 10.79
N PHE A 587 18.17 -15.97 9.46
CA PHE A 587 16.88 -16.26 8.85
C PHE A 587 17.00 -17.09 7.57
N LEU A 588 15.95 -17.81 7.28
CA LEU A 588 15.83 -18.66 6.11
C LEU A 588 15.82 -17.83 4.82
N GLN A 589 16.58 -18.29 3.82
CA GLN A 589 16.50 -17.82 2.43
C GLN A 589 16.60 -19.01 1.47
N SER A 590 16.08 -18.85 0.24
CA SER A 590 16.24 -19.84 -0.84
C SER A 590 17.24 -19.40 -1.91
N PHE A 591 17.70 -18.14 -1.85
CA PHE A 591 18.63 -17.57 -2.82
C PHE A 591 19.35 -16.35 -2.26
N SER A 592 20.61 -16.16 -2.68
CA SER A 592 21.38 -14.94 -2.42
C SER A 592 22.22 -14.57 -3.66
N PHE A 593 22.19 -13.32 -4.07
CA PHE A 593 23.04 -12.81 -5.15
C PHE A 593 24.54 -12.87 -4.81
N PHE A 594 24.91 -12.92 -3.56
CA PHE A 594 26.32 -13.12 -3.14
C PHE A 594 26.85 -14.52 -3.50
N ASN A 595 25.98 -15.51 -3.65
CA ASN A 595 26.31 -16.86 -4.09
C ASN A 595 26.01 -17.11 -5.58
N ALA A 596 25.53 -16.10 -6.29
CA ALA A 596 25.08 -16.22 -7.67
C ALA A 596 26.25 -16.31 -8.65
N LYS A 597 26.51 -17.50 -9.22
CA LYS A 597 27.67 -17.78 -10.11
C LYS A 597 27.27 -18.12 -11.54
N THR A 598 25.96 -18.33 -11.81
CA THR A 598 25.49 -18.74 -13.15
C THR A 598 25.49 -17.57 -14.13
N GLU A 599 25.63 -17.84 -15.43
CA GLU A 599 25.56 -16.80 -16.46
C GLU A 599 24.20 -16.08 -16.45
N ARG A 600 23.12 -16.81 -16.12
CA ARG A 600 21.78 -16.22 -16.00
C ARG A 600 21.67 -15.27 -14.81
N SER A 601 22.26 -15.60 -13.67
CA SER A 601 22.30 -14.68 -12.53
C SER A 601 23.13 -13.43 -12.80
N LYS A 602 24.27 -13.57 -13.50
CA LYS A 602 25.07 -12.42 -13.96
C LYS A 602 24.28 -11.52 -14.92
N TYR A 603 23.53 -12.13 -15.85
CA TYR A 603 22.66 -11.39 -16.77
C TYR A 603 21.58 -10.61 -16.00
N LEU A 604 20.85 -11.27 -15.07
CA LEU A 604 19.83 -10.61 -14.24
C LEU A 604 20.42 -9.44 -13.46
N ILE A 605 21.56 -9.62 -12.79
CA ILE A 605 22.25 -8.56 -12.03
C ILE A 605 22.57 -7.37 -12.95
N LYS A 606 23.17 -7.63 -14.11
CA LYS A 606 23.53 -6.59 -15.08
C LYS A 606 22.31 -5.79 -15.54
N GLN A 607 21.22 -6.47 -15.93
CA GLN A 607 19.98 -5.82 -16.37
C GLN A 607 19.31 -5.05 -15.23
N TYR A 608 19.30 -5.62 -14.02
CA TYR A 608 18.74 -4.95 -12.84
C TYR A 608 19.51 -3.66 -12.53
N PHE A 609 20.84 -3.67 -12.59
CA PHE A 609 21.67 -2.49 -12.37
C PHE A 609 21.38 -1.39 -13.39
N GLN A 610 21.26 -1.73 -14.66
CA GLN A 610 20.94 -0.79 -15.73
C GLN A 610 19.53 -0.19 -15.60
N MET A 611 18.54 -1.01 -15.23
CA MET A 611 17.15 -0.58 -15.18
C MET A 611 16.82 0.26 -13.93
N TYR A 612 17.53 0.04 -12.82
CA TYR A 612 17.16 0.61 -11.51
C TYR A 612 18.26 1.49 -10.89
N ASP A 613 19.27 1.84 -11.68
CA ASP A 613 20.41 2.66 -11.25
C ASP A 613 21.06 2.13 -9.95
N VAL A 614 21.34 0.83 -9.94
CA VAL A 614 21.97 0.12 -8.82
C VAL A 614 23.37 -0.30 -9.23
N ASN A 615 24.33 -0.20 -8.33
CA ASN A 615 25.74 -0.47 -8.60
C ASN A 615 26.38 -1.52 -7.68
N HIS A 616 25.59 -2.16 -6.81
CA HIS A 616 26.07 -3.19 -5.88
C HIS A 616 25.01 -4.25 -5.65
N ILE A 617 25.40 -5.52 -5.61
CA ILE A 617 24.48 -6.67 -5.47
C ILE A 617 23.68 -6.64 -4.16
N GLY A 618 24.25 -6.14 -3.06
CA GLY A 618 23.56 -5.98 -1.79
C GLY A 618 22.41 -4.96 -1.83
N LYS A 619 22.40 -4.05 -2.83
CA LYS A 619 21.30 -3.12 -3.05
C LYS A 619 20.12 -3.74 -3.81
N ILE A 620 20.24 -4.98 -4.29
CA ILE A 620 19.11 -5.77 -4.77
C ILE A 620 18.37 -6.28 -3.53
N PHE A 621 17.48 -5.43 -3.02
CA PHE A 621 16.71 -5.78 -1.81
C PHE A 621 15.79 -6.97 -2.05
N ALA A 622 15.47 -7.71 -0.98
CA ALA A 622 14.58 -8.87 -1.00
C ALA A 622 14.91 -9.85 -2.17
N PRO A 623 16.14 -10.39 -2.20
CA PRO A 623 16.71 -11.10 -3.36
C PRO A 623 15.86 -12.26 -3.86
N VAL A 624 15.18 -12.98 -2.97
CA VAL A 624 14.31 -14.12 -3.33
C VAL A 624 13.13 -13.68 -4.19
N GLY A 625 12.50 -12.53 -3.89
CA GLY A 625 11.39 -12.02 -4.70
C GLY A 625 11.80 -11.73 -6.15
N THR A 626 12.96 -11.09 -6.31
CA THR A 626 13.50 -10.78 -7.65
C THR A 626 13.86 -12.05 -8.44
N ALA A 627 14.60 -12.98 -7.82
CA ALA A 627 15.10 -14.17 -8.50
C ALA A 627 13.98 -15.18 -8.83
N ASN A 628 13.09 -15.45 -7.86
CA ASN A 628 11.99 -16.40 -8.03
C ASN A 628 10.99 -15.90 -9.09
N ALA A 629 10.65 -14.61 -9.05
CA ALA A 629 9.74 -14.01 -10.02
C ALA A 629 10.32 -14.02 -11.43
N TYR A 630 11.62 -13.72 -11.58
CA TYR A 630 12.30 -13.82 -12.87
C TYR A 630 12.22 -15.25 -13.43
N ASP A 631 12.59 -16.28 -12.63
CA ASP A 631 12.55 -17.67 -13.08
C ASP A 631 11.13 -18.15 -13.42
N LEU A 632 10.09 -17.74 -12.65
CA LEU A 632 8.69 -18.06 -12.93
C LEU A 632 8.22 -17.48 -14.26
N VAL A 633 8.55 -16.22 -14.55
CA VAL A 633 8.20 -15.60 -15.84
C VAL A 633 8.91 -16.30 -17.01
N LYS A 634 10.17 -16.71 -16.82
CA LYS A 634 10.91 -17.44 -17.85
C LYS A 634 10.35 -18.85 -18.09
N LEU A 635 9.96 -19.58 -17.05
CA LEU A 635 9.29 -20.87 -17.17
C LEU A 635 7.92 -20.74 -17.82
N LEU A 636 7.14 -19.72 -17.47
CA LEU A 636 5.88 -19.40 -18.14
C LEU A 636 6.09 -19.16 -19.66
N ALA A 637 7.12 -18.40 -20.01
CA ALA A 637 7.43 -18.14 -21.42
C ALA A 637 7.76 -19.43 -22.19
N ILE A 638 8.57 -20.32 -21.60
CA ILE A 638 8.87 -21.64 -22.18
C ILE A 638 7.57 -22.45 -22.38
N ALA A 639 6.69 -22.46 -21.39
CA ALA A 639 5.44 -23.20 -21.44
C ALA A 639 4.49 -22.66 -22.52
N VAL A 640 4.36 -21.33 -22.65
CA VAL A 640 3.54 -20.67 -23.67
C VAL A 640 4.04 -20.99 -25.08
N GLU A 641 5.35 -20.89 -25.31
CA GLU A 641 5.96 -21.25 -26.61
C GLU A 641 5.78 -22.74 -26.93
N LYS A 642 5.94 -23.62 -25.93
CA LYS A 642 5.72 -25.05 -26.09
C LYS A 642 4.25 -25.39 -26.37
N ALA A 643 3.31 -24.70 -25.69
CA ALA A 643 1.87 -24.87 -25.91
C ALA A 643 1.38 -24.28 -27.25
N GLY A 644 2.10 -23.29 -27.83
CA GLY A 644 1.68 -22.54 -29.00
C GLY A 644 0.43 -21.68 -28.81
N THR A 645 0.01 -21.49 -27.55
CA THR A 645 -1.21 -20.77 -27.17
C THR A 645 -1.09 -20.21 -25.75
N ILE A 646 -1.97 -19.25 -25.42
CA ILE A 646 -2.13 -18.74 -24.06
C ILE A 646 -3.31 -19.39 -23.31
N GLU A 647 -3.95 -20.40 -23.88
CA GLU A 647 -5.06 -21.10 -23.25
C GLU A 647 -4.62 -21.74 -21.93
N PRO A 648 -5.34 -21.45 -20.82
CA PRO A 648 -4.87 -21.79 -19.46
C PRO A 648 -4.56 -23.27 -19.25
N LEU A 649 -5.39 -24.20 -19.75
CA LEU A 649 -5.16 -25.64 -19.61
C LEU A 649 -3.94 -26.11 -20.40
N ALA A 650 -3.73 -25.57 -21.59
CA ALA A 650 -2.55 -25.88 -22.40
C ALA A 650 -1.26 -25.37 -21.77
N VAL A 651 -1.27 -24.14 -21.23
CA VAL A 651 -0.13 -23.55 -20.53
C VAL A 651 0.16 -24.28 -19.21
N GLN A 652 -0.88 -24.64 -18.45
CA GLN A 652 -0.77 -25.45 -17.23
C GLN A 652 -0.11 -26.79 -17.52
N SER A 653 -0.59 -27.52 -18.51
CA SER A 653 -0.01 -28.81 -18.91
C SER A 653 1.43 -28.66 -19.43
N ALA A 654 1.72 -27.59 -20.20
CA ALA A 654 3.06 -27.33 -20.70
C ALA A 654 4.05 -27.00 -19.58
N LEU A 655 3.61 -26.31 -18.50
CA LEU A 655 4.43 -26.06 -17.31
C LEU A 655 4.83 -27.36 -16.59
N GLU A 656 3.89 -28.32 -16.48
CA GLU A 656 4.16 -29.64 -15.89
C GLU A 656 5.11 -30.51 -16.74
N ASP A 657 5.24 -30.16 -18.02
CA ASP A 657 5.95 -30.96 -19.03
C ASP A 657 7.31 -30.32 -19.45
N ILE A 658 7.81 -29.36 -18.66
CA ILE A 658 9.17 -28.81 -18.82
C ILE A 658 10.17 -29.80 -18.22
N GLU A 659 11.03 -30.36 -19.04
CA GLU A 659 12.03 -31.34 -18.60
C GLU A 659 13.09 -30.70 -17.70
N SER A 660 13.68 -29.57 -18.15
CA SER A 660 14.70 -28.87 -17.37
C SER A 660 14.80 -27.39 -17.70
N TYR A 661 15.35 -26.62 -16.77
CA TYR A 661 15.61 -25.18 -16.96
C TYR A 661 16.79 -24.73 -16.10
N HIS A 662 17.77 -24.07 -16.73
CA HIS A 662 18.87 -23.40 -16.03
C HIS A 662 18.40 -22.01 -15.56
N GLY A 663 17.88 -21.94 -14.35
CA GLY A 663 17.36 -20.70 -13.73
C GLY A 663 18.43 -19.84 -13.07
N VAL A 664 17.98 -18.75 -12.50
CA VAL A 664 18.77 -17.90 -11.59
C VAL A 664 18.93 -18.55 -10.24
N VAL A 665 17.84 -19.11 -9.70
CA VAL A 665 17.81 -19.72 -8.35
C VAL A 665 18.54 -21.05 -8.34
N LYS A 666 18.24 -21.92 -9.30
CA LYS A 666 18.88 -23.25 -9.42
C LYS A 666 18.73 -23.82 -10.83
N TYR A 667 19.39 -24.96 -11.07
CA TYR A 667 19.04 -25.85 -12.17
C TYR A 667 17.81 -26.67 -11.78
N TYR A 668 16.72 -26.53 -12.52
CA TYR A 668 15.48 -27.27 -12.31
C TYR A 668 15.45 -28.49 -13.23
N ASN A 669 15.09 -29.68 -12.72
CA ASN A 669 15.10 -30.94 -13.50
C ASN A 669 14.17 -31.99 -12.87
N PRO A 670 12.86 -32.02 -13.18
CA PRO A 670 12.06 -30.94 -13.79
C PRO A 670 11.67 -29.87 -12.77
N PRO A 671 11.27 -28.65 -13.22
CA PRO A 671 10.76 -27.62 -12.32
C PRO A 671 9.45 -28.05 -11.67
N PHE A 672 8.52 -28.55 -12.46
CA PHE A 672 7.18 -28.98 -12.06
C PHE A 672 6.86 -30.35 -12.64
N THR A 673 5.88 -31.04 -12.07
CA THR A 673 5.29 -32.27 -12.61
C THR A 673 3.80 -32.30 -12.26
N LYS A 674 3.01 -33.16 -12.88
CA LYS A 674 1.58 -33.35 -12.54
C LYS A 674 1.32 -33.58 -11.05
N MET A 675 2.29 -34.16 -10.32
CA MET A 675 2.17 -34.46 -8.89
C MET A 675 2.89 -33.47 -7.98
N ARG A 676 3.66 -32.53 -8.56
CA ARG A 676 4.48 -31.59 -7.79
C ARG A 676 4.59 -30.26 -8.50
N HIS A 677 3.93 -29.23 -7.97
CA HIS A 677 3.99 -27.85 -8.44
C HIS A 677 4.91 -26.95 -7.60
N ASP A 678 5.68 -27.53 -6.68
CA ASP A 678 6.77 -26.87 -5.95
C ASP A 678 8.11 -27.16 -6.64
N ALA A 679 8.83 -26.12 -7.05
CA ALA A 679 10.12 -26.25 -7.73
C ALA A 679 11.32 -26.32 -6.76
N LEU A 680 11.14 -25.88 -5.50
CA LEU A 680 12.18 -25.88 -4.47
C LEU A 680 11.94 -26.94 -3.41
N ASP A 681 13.04 -27.46 -2.88
CA ASP A 681 13.09 -28.35 -1.72
C ASP A 681 14.16 -27.84 -0.73
N GLN A 682 14.37 -28.57 0.37
CA GLN A 682 15.31 -28.18 1.43
C GLN A 682 16.76 -27.98 0.94
N SER A 683 17.18 -28.64 -0.15
CA SER A 683 18.54 -28.48 -0.70
C SER A 683 18.82 -27.07 -1.24
N SER A 684 17.76 -26.30 -1.49
CA SER A 684 17.84 -24.92 -1.95
C SER A 684 17.89 -23.91 -0.79
N PHE A 685 17.79 -24.36 0.47
CA PHE A 685 17.64 -23.47 1.62
C PHE A 685 18.99 -23.16 2.27
N MET A 686 19.12 -21.94 2.78
CA MET A 686 20.29 -21.47 3.52
C MET A 686 19.86 -20.52 4.65
N LEU A 687 20.72 -20.38 5.67
CA LEU A 687 20.60 -19.30 6.63
C LEU A 687 21.37 -18.07 6.13
N CYS A 688 20.72 -16.91 6.25
CA CYS A 688 21.30 -15.61 5.98
C CYS A 688 21.21 -14.72 7.22
N GLU A 689 21.93 -13.62 7.19
CA GLU A 689 21.89 -12.53 8.17
C GLU A 689 21.95 -11.18 7.47
N TYR A 690 21.72 -10.10 8.21
CA TYR A 690 22.02 -8.75 7.72
C TYR A 690 23.45 -8.38 8.07
N ASP A 691 24.20 -7.86 7.09
CA ASP A 691 25.50 -7.24 7.35
C ASP A 691 25.32 -5.81 7.92
N LEU A 692 26.44 -5.14 8.21
CA LEU A 692 26.43 -3.78 8.76
C LEU A 692 25.79 -2.72 7.82
N ASN A 693 25.70 -3.03 6.53
CA ASN A 693 25.06 -2.16 5.52
C ASN A 693 23.58 -2.51 5.31
N GLY A 694 23.06 -3.54 5.98
CA GLY A 694 21.70 -4.04 5.81
C GLY A 694 21.52 -4.97 4.61
N TYR A 695 22.59 -5.49 4.05
CA TYR A 695 22.52 -6.44 2.96
C TYR A 695 22.26 -7.86 3.48
N ILE A 696 21.44 -8.63 2.76
CA ILE A 696 21.14 -10.01 3.09
C ILE A 696 22.26 -10.88 2.57
N VAL A 697 23.10 -11.37 3.47
CA VAL A 697 24.28 -12.18 3.16
C VAL A 697 24.15 -13.60 3.76
N PRO A 698 24.63 -14.65 3.10
CA PRO A 698 24.71 -16.00 3.69
C PRO A 698 25.57 -15.99 4.96
N THR A 699 25.14 -16.71 6.01
CA THR A 699 25.93 -16.82 7.27
C THR A 699 27.33 -17.41 7.06
N SER A 700 27.53 -18.21 6.00
CA SER A 700 28.82 -18.73 5.57
C SER A 700 29.77 -17.66 4.98
N HIS A 701 29.29 -16.46 4.71
CA HIS A 701 30.10 -15.40 4.13
C HIS A 701 31.00 -14.72 5.18
N ARG A 702 30.56 -14.71 6.45
CA ARG A 702 31.32 -14.16 7.58
C ARG A 702 32.58 -15.00 7.92
N SER A 703 32.49 -16.31 7.79
CA SER A 703 33.60 -17.24 8.08
C SER A 703 34.79 -17.11 7.10
N ASN A 704 34.68 -16.31 6.03
CA ASN A 704 35.75 -16.07 5.05
C ASN A 704 36.37 -14.66 5.15
N GLN A 705 35.93 -13.84 6.14
CA GLN A 705 36.48 -12.48 6.37
C GLN A 705 37.16 -12.34 7.74
N ASP A 706 37.06 -13.36 8.61
CA ASP A 706 37.84 -13.53 9.82
C ASP A 706 39.00 -14.54 9.55
#